data_aa7a728ca94a213b0c8fe118de3919ab
#
_entry.id   aa7a728ca94a213b0c8fe118de3919ab
#
_cell.length_a   1.000
_cell.length_b   1.000
_cell.length_c   1.000
_cell.angle_alpha   90.00
_cell.angle_beta   90.00
_cell.angle_gamma   90.00
#
_symmetry.space_group_name_H-M   'P 1'
#
loop_
_entity.id
_entity.type
_entity.pdbx_description
1 polymer ?
#
loop_
_entity_poly.entity_id
_entity_poly.type
_entity_poly.pdbx_seq_one_letter_code
_entity_poly.pdbx_strand_id
1 'polypeptide(L)'
;MPPTRFSPIRRYRFADVEIDLDAREIRRARRRADVEAKVFDLIEILLLARGRALSKTELVGALWGDRPVTDAALSQQLRKARRALGDDGEAQRVIRTVHGRGLVWVAEVDEISGTPAAMDVAAISTTDAAATAVEQATAPAAPETPALSDRRSPTRLRVRRWLPAAAVAAMLALGVLASRWPDRSASDPHAMPRVAVLPVADRTGESDLGWTGAGLMGLMSSLLEASGGIDAVSARDVQTAARQNRASDGALRSALGATHVVESELRRVGPIYELDLRLIAAGSAERHETLRGSAPAPLAVDAVARIRRWLDLAPLPDARASGTASAFLAEAYARGLDAALHGDHAGAKKYFEICLDHDPGLAWARLGLAASQAATGEEAEADTNASSVVDAARERGDRELLVPALRQRAAVAYRRGDLDGAQRFLDEAIAAVSQADQPLAMSALLVGYASIEDDRGDFANARAHFVEALKLARTTGDRRSEANVLANLASIDNGAGDAAGASARLKDALDAARASGDAHLEGSILGNLGATEANQGRLLDAAALLKQGLATAREQGDTNLEALIATQLVWVLAPFGHDAAARALAERVLALGGAGRNTHWQAEADWAIAALDARRRAWSDALAGYARARAIYAAEGATRSLAPLLAEIVATASDAGDAGAAREAASAFRSLANTPERRSWLPLLDAELSRLGGDAAGAADALGKLLDANPSAPVAQSALFRLGRWQLALGRPDALLARTAWEPWLEQHPEAIAMRIEALRATSRTALADAEQQRLDALRAAPDVNLDPAWIAGN
;
A
#
# COMPACT_ATOMS: atom_id res chain seq x y z
N MET A 1 -4.45 -18.49 34.84
CA MET A 1 -5.22 -18.47 33.59
C MET A 1 -5.94 -17.13 33.53
N PRO A 2 -5.57 -16.19 32.69
CA PRO A 2 -6.38 -15.00 32.40
C PRO A 2 -7.37 -15.34 31.29
N PRO A 3 -8.57 -14.71 31.24
CA PRO A 3 -9.62 -15.04 30.33
C PRO A 3 -9.29 -14.54 28.91
N THR A 4 -9.37 -15.44 27.94
CA THR A 4 -9.38 -15.16 26.50
C THR A 4 -10.46 -14.11 26.20
N ARG A 5 -10.07 -12.92 25.75
CA ARG A 5 -10.99 -11.92 25.17
C ARG A 5 -11.33 -12.39 23.75
N PHE A 6 -12.45 -13.05 23.60
CA PHE A 6 -13.12 -13.21 22.32
C PHE A 6 -13.62 -11.84 21.87
N SER A 7 -13.29 -11.43 20.63
CA SER A 7 -13.97 -10.30 19.98
C SER A 7 -15.46 -10.62 19.94
N PRO A 8 -16.34 -9.76 20.42
CA PRO A 8 -17.77 -10.03 20.41
C PRO A 8 -18.25 -10.02 18.96
N ILE A 9 -18.85 -11.12 18.52
CA ILE A 9 -19.62 -11.19 17.29
C ILE A 9 -20.66 -10.06 17.36
N ARG A 10 -20.61 -9.10 16.45
CA ARG A 10 -21.47 -7.90 16.47
C ARG A 10 -22.83 -8.19 15.85
N ARG A 11 -23.62 -9.03 16.53
CA ARG A 11 -25.01 -9.34 16.17
C ARG A 11 -25.98 -8.74 17.16
N TYR A 12 -26.99 -8.12 16.62
CA TYR A 12 -28.00 -7.42 17.40
C TYR A 12 -29.38 -7.93 17.06
N ARG A 13 -30.23 -8.06 18.06
CA ARG A 13 -31.64 -8.45 17.89
C ARG A 13 -32.56 -7.47 18.61
N PHE A 14 -33.65 -7.12 17.98
CA PHE A 14 -34.78 -6.41 18.59
C PHE A 14 -36.07 -6.82 17.89
N ALA A 15 -37.16 -7.01 18.63
CA ALA A 15 -38.41 -7.50 18.08
C ALA A 15 -38.21 -8.73 17.17
N ASP A 16 -38.63 -8.65 15.92
CA ASP A 16 -38.48 -9.69 14.89
C ASP A 16 -37.28 -9.47 13.95
N VAL A 17 -36.40 -8.49 14.25
CA VAL A 17 -35.27 -8.10 13.44
C VAL A 17 -33.95 -8.57 14.06
N GLU A 18 -33.13 -9.21 13.26
CA GLU A 18 -31.73 -9.52 13.55
C GLU A 18 -30.82 -8.74 12.60
N ILE A 19 -29.79 -8.10 13.13
CA ILE A 19 -28.77 -7.35 12.37
C ILE A 19 -27.43 -8.00 12.64
N ASP A 20 -26.80 -8.53 11.62
CA ASP A 20 -25.44 -9.04 11.65
C ASP A 20 -24.53 -8.00 10.97
N LEU A 21 -23.74 -7.27 11.75
CA LEU A 21 -22.87 -6.23 11.22
C LEU A 21 -21.68 -6.83 10.47
N ASP A 22 -21.21 -8.02 10.85
CA ASP A 22 -20.06 -8.66 10.23
C ASP A 22 -20.44 -9.27 8.88
N ALA A 23 -21.61 -9.91 8.79
CA ALA A 23 -22.16 -10.43 7.54
C ALA A 23 -22.86 -9.36 6.70
N ARG A 24 -23.05 -8.14 7.20
CA ARG A 24 -23.83 -7.06 6.57
C ARG A 24 -25.22 -7.52 6.16
N GLU A 25 -25.88 -8.29 7.03
CA GLU A 25 -27.21 -8.85 6.81
C GLU A 25 -28.23 -8.32 7.81
N ILE A 26 -29.45 -8.06 7.30
CA ILE A 26 -30.63 -7.80 8.13
C ILE A 26 -31.63 -8.91 7.86
N ARG A 27 -32.11 -9.56 8.91
CA ARG A 27 -33.17 -10.57 8.83
C ARG A 27 -34.37 -10.09 9.61
N ARG A 28 -35.53 -10.16 9.01
CA ARG A 28 -36.80 -9.85 9.66
C ARG A 28 -37.73 -11.06 9.59
N ALA A 29 -38.31 -11.47 10.70
CA ALA A 29 -39.11 -12.71 10.79
C ALA A 29 -38.41 -13.92 10.14
N ARG A 30 -37.08 -14.07 10.35
CA ARG A 30 -36.20 -15.11 9.79
C ARG A 30 -35.99 -15.05 8.27
N ARG A 31 -36.49 -14.03 7.56
CA ARG A 31 -36.25 -13.81 6.14
C ARG A 31 -35.21 -12.71 5.95
N ARG A 32 -34.28 -12.93 5.04
CA ARG A 32 -33.28 -11.90 4.67
C ARG A 32 -34.00 -10.70 4.03
N ALA A 33 -33.75 -9.50 4.55
CA ALA A 33 -34.18 -8.26 3.93
C ALA A 33 -33.16 -7.85 2.87
N ASP A 34 -33.61 -7.54 1.67
CA ASP A 34 -32.75 -6.95 0.64
C ASP A 34 -32.54 -5.47 0.94
N VAL A 35 -31.31 -5.11 1.29
CA VAL A 35 -30.96 -3.77 1.78
C VAL A 35 -29.77 -3.24 0.99
N GLU A 36 -29.91 -2.08 0.36
CA GLU A 36 -28.83 -1.40 -0.34
C GLU A 36 -27.68 -1.07 0.62
N ALA A 37 -26.43 -1.13 0.15
CA ALA A 37 -25.24 -0.91 0.96
C ALA A 37 -25.30 0.39 1.79
N LYS A 38 -25.71 1.52 1.19
CA LYS A 38 -25.84 2.81 1.90
C LYS A 38 -26.97 2.85 2.95
N VAL A 39 -27.98 2.05 2.76
CA VAL A 39 -29.07 1.89 3.75
C VAL A 39 -28.56 1.10 4.93
N PHE A 40 -27.76 0.06 4.68
CA PHE A 40 -27.11 -0.71 5.72
C PHE A 40 -26.15 0.17 6.54
N ASP A 41 -25.29 0.95 5.86
CA ASP A 41 -24.35 1.89 6.49
C ASP A 41 -25.09 2.87 7.42
N LEU A 42 -26.22 3.43 6.98
CA LEU A 42 -27.03 4.31 7.81
C LEU A 42 -27.56 3.60 9.06
N ILE A 43 -28.01 2.36 8.92
CA ILE A 43 -28.52 1.53 10.03
C ILE A 43 -27.38 1.22 11.01
N GLU A 44 -26.21 0.81 10.51
CA GLU A 44 -25.04 0.52 11.31
C GLU A 44 -24.59 1.74 12.12
N ILE A 45 -24.42 2.90 11.47
CA ILE A 45 -24.01 4.16 12.11
C ILE A 45 -24.99 4.54 13.24
N LEU A 46 -26.30 4.46 12.99
CA LEU A 46 -27.30 4.79 13.99
C LEU A 46 -27.34 3.78 15.14
N LEU A 47 -27.17 2.48 14.84
CA LEU A 47 -27.14 1.40 15.83
C LEU A 47 -25.93 1.50 16.74
N LEU A 48 -24.75 1.76 16.18
CA LEU A 48 -23.50 1.91 16.95
C LEU A 48 -23.49 3.20 17.78
N ALA A 49 -24.15 4.26 17.29
CA ALA A 49 -24.32 5.52 18.01
C ALA A 49 -25.57 5.54 18.93
N ARG A 50 -26.16 4.37 19.26
CA ARG A 50 -27.36 4.28 20.07
C ARG A 50 -27.27 5.10 21.37
N GLY A 51 -28.31 5.80 21.70
CA GLY A 51 -28.32 6.74 22.84
C GLY A 51 -27.85 8.16 22.53
N ARG A 52 -27.26 8.40 21.32
CA ARG A 52 -26.84 9.74 20.88
C ARG A 52 -27.57 10.15 19.59
N ALA A 53 -28.07 11.37 19.55
CA ALA A 53 -28.60 11.93 18.32
C ALA A 53 -27.44 12.32 17.38
N LEU A 54 -27.50 11.85 16.13
CA LEU A 54 -26.55 12.21 15.08
C LEU A 54 -27.13 13.33 14.23
N SER A 55 -26.40 14.41 14.08
CA SER A 55 -26.80 15.54 13.26
C SER A 55 -26.85 15.16 11.78
N LYS A 56 -27.56 15.92 10.98
CA LYS A 56 -27.61 15.72 9.53
C LYS A 56 -26.24 15.82 8.88
N THR A 57 -25.41 16.76 9.34
CA THR A 57 -24.04 16.95 8.83
C THR A 57 -23.16 15.74 9.14
N GLU A 58 -23.25 15.18 10.36
CA GLU A 58 -22.54 13.96 10.74
C GLU A 58 -22.96 12.76 9.86
N LEU A 59 -24.27 12.60 9.64
CA LEU A 59 -24.78 11.50 8.81
C LEU A 59 -24.41 11.64 7.35
N VAL A 60 -24.47 12.84 6.79
CA VAL A 60 -24.06 13.10 5.41
C VAL A 60 -22.56 12.88 5.25
N GLY A 61 -21.75 13.40 6.16
CA GLY A 61 -20.31 13.18 6.16
C GLY A 61 -19.93 11.69 6.26
N ALA A 62 -20.61 10.93 7.15
CA ALA A 62 -20.35 9.52 7.32
C ALA A 62 -20.78 8.65 6.11
N LEU A 63 -21.88 9.03 5.41
CA LEU A 63 -22.43 8.23 4.31
C LEU A 63 -21.88 8.61 2.93
N TRP A 64 -21.49 9.85 2.71
CA TRP A 64 -21.07 10.36 1.39
C TRP A 64 -19.74 11.10 1.41
N GLY A 65 -19.11 11.28 2.59
CA GLY A 65 -17.90 12.07 2.73
C GLY A 65 -18.14 13.53 2.30
N ASP A 66 -17.22 14.09 1.56
CA ASP A 66 -17.29 15.49 1.09
C ASP A 66 -18.16 15.68 -0.17
N ARG A 67 -18.86 14.64 -0.64
CA ARG A 67 -19.73 14.78 -1.82
C ARG A 67 -20.97 15.59 -1.47
N PRO A 68 -21.29 16.64 -2.23
CA PRO A 68 -22.50 17.40 -2.00
C PRO A 68 -23.72 16.54 -2.31
N VAL A 69 -24.55 16.34 -1.32
CA VAL A 69 -25.83 15.59 -1.44
C VAL A 69 -27.01 16.44 -1.02
N THR A 70 -28.13 16.22 -1.70
CA THR A 70 -29.37 16.94 -1.39
C THR A 70 -30.04 16.34 -0.14
N ASP A 71 -30.83 17.13 0.55
CA ASP A 71 -31.64 16.69 1.68
C ASP A 71 -32.56 15.52 1.36
N ALA A 72 -32.99 15.46 0.11
CA ALA A 72 -33.84 14.38 -0.42
C ALA A 72 -33.10 13.03 -0.38
N ALA A 73 -31.79 13.02 -0.62
CA ALA A 73 -30.99 11.79 -0.62
C ALA A 73 -30.95 11.13 0.77
N LEU A 74 -30.63 11.88 1.84
CA LEU A 74 -30.65 11.35 3.21
C LEU A 74 -32.06 10.92 3.61
N SER A 75 -33.09 11.70 3.26
CA SER A 75 -34.50 11.37 3.56
C SER A 75 -34.95 10.09 2.85
N GLN A 76 -34.43 9.83 1.64
CA GLN A 76 -34.70 8.59 0.91
C GLN A 76 -34.04 7.38 1.59
N GLN A 77 -32.78 7.49 2.01
CA GLN A 77 -32.09 6.42 2.73
C GLN A 77 -32.76 6.14 4.07
N LEU A 78 -33.18 7.17 4.80
CA LEU A 78 -33.91 7.02 6.05
C LEU A 78 -35.24 6.27 5.88
N ARG A 79 -36.01 6.58 4.82
CA ARG A 79 -37.26 5.85 4.53
C ARG A 79 -37.01 4.37 4.23
N LYS A 80 -35.91 4.07 3.46
CA LYS A 80 -35.52 2.69 3.16
C LYS A 80 -35.05 1.96 4.43
N ALA A 81 -34.27 2.61 5.29
CA ALA A 81 -33.78 2.07 6.56
C ALA A 81 -34.96 1.73 7.50
N ARG A 82 -35.90 2.64 7.69
CA ARG A 82 -37.11 2.37 8.47
C ARG A 82 -37.89 1.19 7.95
N ARG A 83 -38.10 1.12 6.64
CA ARG A 83 -38.80 -0.03 5.99
C ARG A 83 -38.08 -1.35 6.25
N ALA A 84 -36.77 -1.39 6.11
CA ALA A 84 -35.97 -2.60 6.37
C ALA A 84 -36.08 -3.08 7.82
N LEU A 85 -36.15 -2.14 8.77
CA LEU A 85 -36.25 -2.40 10.20
C LEU A 85 -37.71 -2.59 10.67
N GLY A 86 -38.69 -2.46 9.78
CA GLY A 86 -40.09 -2.54 10.15
C GLY A 86 -40.60 -1.34 10.98
N ASP A 87 -39.90 -0.23 10.86
CA ASP A 87 -40.30 1.04 11.46
C ASP A 87 -41.08 1.90 10.46
N ASP A 88 -42.02 2.68 10.96
CA ASP A 88 -42.74 3.66 10.14
C ASP A 88 -42.34 5.10 10.54
N GLY A 89 -42.62 6.03 9.64
CA GLY A 89 -42.26 7.45 9.84
C GLY A 89 -43.11 8.14 10.93
N GLU A 90 -44.25 7.58 11.30
CA GLU A 90 -45.15 8.13 12.30
C GLU A 90 -44.83 7.58 13.68
N ALA A 91 -44.70 6.26 13.81
CA ALA A 91 -44.45 5.60 15.11
C ALA A 91 -43.00 5.79 15.60
N GLN A 92 -42.01 5.86 14.69
CA GLN A 92 -40.56 6.10 14.96
C GLN A 92 -40.05 5.26 16.15
N ARG A 93 -40.37 3.96 16.14
CA ARG A 93 -40.05 3.03 17.23
C ARG A 93 -38.59 2.58 17.23
N VAL A 94 -37.92 2.67 16.09
CA VAL A 94 -36.53 2.26 15.93
C VAL A 94 -35.64 3.47 15.70
N ILE A 95 -35.97 4.28 14.68
CA ILE A 95 -35.22 5.49 14.36
C ILE A 95 -36.12 6.72 14.56
N ARG A 96 -35.78 7.52 15.56
CA ARG A 96 -36.52 8.75 15.89
C ARG A 96 -35.84 9.98 15.30
N THR A 97 -36.64 10.87 14.74
CA THR A 97 -36.19 12.22 14.35
C THR A 97 -36.33 13.18 15.54
N VAL A 98 -35.22 13.76 15.95
CA VAL A 98 -35.15 14.77 17.01
C VAL A 98 -35.01 16.13 16.36
N HIS A 99 -36.04 16.96 16.43
CA HIS A 99 -36.08 18.26 15.76
C HIS A 99 -34.87 19.12 16.21
N GLY A 100 -34.14 19.68 15.23
CA GLY A 100 -32.94 20.49 15.47
C GLY A 100 -31.68 19.73 15.90
N ARG A 101 -31.77 18.40 16.18
CA ARG A 101 -30.61 17.59 16.62
C ARG A 101 -30.25 16.44 15.70
N GLY A 102 -31.15 15.97 14.82
CA GLY A 102 -30.89 14.92 13.86
C GLY A 102 -31.64 13.61 14.12
N LEU A 103 -31.01 12.47 13.90
CA LEU A 103 -31.59 11.13 14.03
C LEU A 103 -30.98 10.39 15.23
N VAL A 104 -31.80 9.59 15.93
CA VAL A 104 -31.34 8.76 17.06
C VAL A 104 -31.94 7.36 16.96
N TRP A 105 -31.14 6.33 17.27
CA TRP A 105 -31.63 4.97 17.49
C TRP A 105 -32.29 4.87 18.86
N VAL A 106 -33.54 4.39 18.93
CA VAL A 106 -34.33 4.35 20.19
C VAL A 106 -34.78 2.94 20.58
N ALA A 107 -34.70 1.95 19.69
CA ALA A 107 -35.07 0.59 20.06
C ALA A 107 -34.03 -0.02 20.98
N GLU A 108 -34.48 -0.74 22.02
CA GLU A 108 -33.63 -1.58 22.83
C GLU A 108 -33.16 -2.76 21.99
N VAL A 109 -31.85 -3.09 22.04
CA VAL A 109 -31.26 -4.18 21.31
C VAL A 109 -30.51 -5.12 22.22
N ASP A 110 -30.68 -6.41 22.00
CA ASP A 110 -29.93 -7.46 22.69
C ASP A 110 -28.71 -7.82 21.81
N GLU A 111 -27.52 -7.88 22.43
CA GLU A 111 -26.30 -8.37 21.77
C GLU A 111 -26.30 -9.91 21.82
N ILE A 112 -26.28 -10.55 20.65
CA ILE A 112 -26.26 -12.00 20.56
C ILE A 112 -24.82 -12.49 20.64
N SER A 113 -24.37 -12.92 21.82
CA SER A 113 -23.13 -13.65 22.03
C SER A 113 -23.36 -15.14 21.72
N GLY A 114 -22.90 -15.63 20.56
CA GLY A 114 -23.11 -17.03 20.21
C GLY A 114 -21.99 -17.62 19.37
N THR A 115 -21.40 -18.69 19.86
CA THR A 115 -20.58 -19.66 19.12
C THR A 115 -21.38 -20.19 17.93
N PRO A 116 -20.82 -20.34 16.73
CA PRO A 116 -21.55 -20.95 15.61
C PRO A 116 -21.91 -22.39 15.96
N ALA A 117 -23.20 -22.67 16.05
CA ALA A 117 -23.70 -24.00 16.18
C ALA A 117 -23.33 -24.82 14.96
N ALA A 118 -22.62 -25.94 15.17
CA ALA A 118 -22.36 -26.95 14.17
C ALA A 118 -23.68 -27.34 13.52
N MET A 119 -23.75 -27.27 12.19
CA MET A 119 -24.87 -27.82 11.45
C MET A 119 -24.80 -29.35 11.53
N ASP A 120 -25.76 -29.94 12.23
CA ASP A 120 -26.05 -31.37 12.16
C ASP A 120 -26.47 -31.75 10.73
N VAL A 121 -25.64 -32.52 10.08
CA VAL A 121 -25.95 -33.26 8.86
C VAL A 121 -26.50 -34.61 9.27
N ALA A 122 -27.80 -34.68 9.52
CA ALA A 122 -28.50 -35.97 9.51
C ALA A 122 -30.00 -35.76 9.28
N ALA A 123 -30.48 -36.49 8.30
CA ALA A 123 -31.92 -36.78 7.96
C ALA A 123 -32.44 -36.03 6.72
N ILE A 124 -32.06 -36.56 5.55
CA ILE A 124 -33.01 -36.65 4.43
C ILE A 124 -33.15 -38.14 4.09
N SER A 125 -34.26 -38.71 4.51
CA SER A 125 -34.78 -39.97 3.96
C SER A 125 -36.22 -39.78 3.56
N THR A 126 -36.42 -39.88 2.25
CA THR A 126 -37.57 -40.49 1.53
C THR A 126 -38.97 -40.24 2.05
N THR A 127 -39.83 -39.71 1.20
CA THR A 127 -41.00 -40.31 0.52
C THR A 127 -41.73 -39.27 -0.31
N ASP A 128 -41.74 -39.50 -1.56
CA ASP A 128 -42.81 -39.97 -2.49
C ASP A 128 -43.94 -39.01 -2.88
N ALA A 129 -43.92 -38.72 -4.15
CA ALA A 129 -44.98 -38.77 -5.18
C ALA A 129 -46.35 -38.10 -4.90
N ALA A 130 -46.72 -37.19 -5.77
CA ALA A 130 -47.83 -37.19 -6.72
C ALA A 130 -48.10 -35.76 -7.23
N ALA A 131 -47.80 -35.52 -8.49
CA ALA A 131 -48.76 -35.52 -9.64
C ALA A 131 -49.65 -34.26 -9.79
N THR A 132 -49.38 -33.60 -10.93
CA THR A 132 -50.33 -32.95 -11.89
C THR A 132 -51.18 -31.77 -11.41
N ALA A 133 -51.00 -30.64 -12.02
CA ALA A 133 -51.92 -30.14 -13.06
C ALA A 133 -51.42 -28.80 -13.65
N VAL A 134 -51.44 -28.76 -14.96
CA VAL A 134 -51.33 -27.64 -15.87
C VAL A 134 -52.54 -26.76 -15.75
N GLU A 135 -52.38 -25.43 -15.71
CA GLU A 135 -53.36 -24.54 -16.29
C GLU A 135 -52.72 -23.24 -16.77
N GLN A 136 -52.81 -23.05 -18.08
CA GLN A 136 -52.48 -21.83 -18.81
C GLN A 136 -53.59 -20.80 -18.57
N ALA A 137 -53.24 -19.54 -18.34
CA ALA A 137 -54.12 -18.43 -18.59
C ALA A 137 -53.32 -17.20 -19.01
N THR A 138 -53.30 -17.01 -20.30
CA THR A 138 -53.51 -15.80 -21.13
C THR A 138 -53.34 -14.44 -20.43
N ALA A 139 -52.48 -13.66 -21.05
CA ALA A 139 -52.40 -12.20 -20.91
C ALA A 139 -53.63 -11.49 -21.47
N PRO A 140 -53.98 -10.31 -21.01
CA PRO A 140 -54.67 -9.35 -21.84
C PRO A 140 -53.87 -8.09 -22.10
N ALA A 141 -54.14 -7.56 -23.27
CA ALA A 141 -53.58 -6.48 -24.00
C ALA A 141 -53.67 -5.09 -23.33
N ALA A 142 -52.79 -4.22 -23.78
CA ALA A 142 -52.81 -2.78 -23.56
C ALA A 142 -54.01 -2.08 -24.17
N PRO A 143 -54.51 -1.00 -23.63
CA PRO A 143 -55.35 -0.09 -24.35
C PRO A 143 -54.58 1.11 -24.91
N GLU A 144 -55.02 1.44 -26.10
CA GLU A 144 -54.57 2.50 -26.99
C GLU A 144 -54.83 3.89 -26.45
N THR A 145 -54.00 4.81 -26.90
CA THR A 145 -54.14 6.26 -26.86
C THR A 145 -55.31 6.77 -27.72
N PRO A 146 -55.95 7.88 -27.36
CA PRO A 146 -56.51 8.77 -28.33
C PRO A 146 -55.72 10.07 -28.49
N ALA A 147 -55.39 10.36 -29.71
CA ALA A 147 -54.93 11.63 -30.16
C ALA A 147 -56.04 12.66 -30.15
N LEU A 148 -55.76 13.86 -29.71
CA LEU A 148 -56.51 15.05 -30.10
C LEU A 148 -55.53 16.19 -30.40
N SER A 149 -55.61 16.59 -31.65
CA SER A 149 -55.10 17.82 -32.21
C SER A 149 -55.72 19.08 -31.57
N ASP A 150 -54.97 20.13 -31.32
CA ASP A 150 -55.16 21.37 -32.09
C ASP A 150 -54.12 22.46 -31.69
N ARG A 151 -53.62 23.02 -32.72
CA ARG A 151 -52.98 24.31 -32.97
C ARG A 151 -53.04 25.38 -31.88
N ARG A 152 -51.91 25.97 -31.59
CA ARG A 152 -51.64 27.42 -31.67
C ARG A 152 -50.16 27.72 -31.48
N SER A 153 -49.52 28.31 -32.49
CA SER A 153 -48.20 28.88 -32.42
C SER A 153 -48.19 30.12 -31.55
N PRO A 154 -47.16 30.33 -30.81
CA PRO A 154 -46.79 31.66 -30.38
C PRO A 154 -45.35 32.04 -30.71
N THR A 155 -45.27 33.24 -31.11
CA THR A 155 -44.21 34.22 -30.95
C THR A 155 -42.81 33.78 -30.54
N ARG A 156 -41.92 33.95 -31.51
CA ARG A 156 -40.46 33.89 -31.33
C ARG A 156 -40.02 35.05 -30.44
N LEU A 157 -39.60 34.78 -29.22
CA LEU A 157 -38.73 35.64 -28.43
C LEU A 157 -37.28 35.31 -28.79
N ARG A 158 -36.63 36.24 -29.43
CA ARG A 158 -35.18 36.26 -29.66
C ARG A 158 -34.49 36.37 -28.31
N VAL A 159 -34.04 35.27 -27.70
CA VAL A 159 -33.07 35.30 -26.61
C VAL A 159 -31.69 35.43 -27.23
N ARG A 160 -31.10 36.54 -26.94
CA ARG A 160 -29.87 37.14 -27.44
C ARG A 160 -28.67 36.27 -27.00
N ARG A 161 -27.74 36.03 -27.93
CA ARG A 161 -26.46 35.31 -27.81
C ARG A 161 -25.48 36.00 -26.83
N TRP A 162 -25.68 35.90 -25.51
CA TRP A 162 -24.75 36.43 -24.52
C TRP A 162 -24.38 35.41 -23.42
N LEU A 163 -24.79 34.17 -23.49
CA LEU A 163 -24.53 33.13 -22.52
C LEU A 163 -23.06 32.61 -22.44
N PRO A 164 -22.24 32.63 -23.51
CA PRO A 164 -20.84 32.19 -23.33
C PRO A 164 -19.94 33.25 -22.67
N ALA A 165 -20.24 34.56 -22.77
CA ALA A 165 -19.42 35.58 -22.18
C ALA A 165 -19.62 35.70 -20.65
N ALA A 166 -20.83 35.44 -20.15
CA ALA A 166 -21.11 35.43 -18.72
C ALA A 166 -20.50 34.22 -18.01
N ALA A 167 -20.44 33.05 -18.67
CA ALA A 167 -19.79 31.85 -18.12
C ALA A 167 -18.26 31.99 -18.05
N VAL A 168 -17.64 32.62 -19.06
CA VAL A 168 -16.20 32.93 -19.06
C VAL A 168 -15.86 34.00 -18.03
N ALA A 169 -16.70 35.02 -17.88
CA ALA A 169 -16.50 36.05 -16.85
C ALA A 169 -16.68 35.46 -15.42
N ALA A 170 -17.63 34.53 -15.23
CA ALA A 170 -17.83 33.83 -13.96
C ALA A 170 -16.67 32.90 -13.64
N MET A 171 -16.10 32.17 -14.62
CA MET A 171 -14.90 31.35 -14.43
C MET A 171 -13.65 32.20 -14.17
N LEU A 172 -13.48 33.31 -14.82
CA LEU A 172 -12.38 34.24 -14.54
C LEU A 172 -12.55 34.93 -13.18
N ALA A 173 -13.77 35.28 -12.77
CA ALA A 173 -14.04 35.79 -11.43
C ALA A 173 -13.84 34.73 -10.35
N LEU A 174 -14.20 33.47 -10.58
CA LEU A 174 -13.89 32.35 -9.69
C LEU A 174 -12.37 32.06 -9.64
N GLY A 175 -11.66 32.16 -10.75
CA GLY A 175 -10.21 32.03 -10.80
C GLY A 175 -9.49 33.16 -10.03
N VAL A 176 -9.97 34.40 -10.12
CA VAL A 176 -9.45 35.54 -9.36
C VAL A 176 -9.87 35.46 -7.88
N LEU A 177 -11.04 34.90 -7.54
CA LEU A 177 -11.44 34.65 -6.17
C LEU A 177 -10.64 33.49 -5.56
N ALA A 178 -10.36 32.43 -6.33
CA ALA A 178 -9.52 31.32 -5.89
C ALA A 178 -8.05 31.74 -5.71
N SER A 179 -7.53 32.66 -6.54
CA SER A 179 -6.18 33.24 -6.37
C SER A 179 -6.09 34.30 -5.24
N ARG A 180 -7.23 34.73 -4.71
CA ARG A 180 -7.32 35.62 -3.54
C ARG A 180 -7.80 34.93 -2.28
N TRP A 181 -8.00 33.60 -2.33
CA TRP A 181 -8.17 32.82 -1.11
C TRP A 181 -6.84 32.85 -0.40
N PRO A 182 -6.74 33.42 0.80
CA PRO A 182 -5.51 33.35 1.54
C PRO A 182 -5.23 31.85 1.73
N ASP A 183 -4.01 31.45 1.38
CA ASP A 183 -3.47 30.13 1.69
C ASP A 183 -3.82 29.84 3.15
N ARG A 184 -4.76 28.93 3.38
CA ARG A 184 -5.14 28.47 4.72
C ARG A 184 -4.09 27.55 5.32
N SER A 185 -2.84 27.70 4.92
CA SER A 185 -1.66 27.33 5.70
C SER A 185 -1.29 28.40 6.74
N ALA A 186 -2.23 29.25 7.17
CA ALA A 186 -2.08 29.98 8.41
C ALA A 186 -2.12 28.93 9.52
N SER A 187 -0.94 28.49 9.93
CA SER A 187 -0.62 27.68 11.09
C SER A 187 -1.57 28.03 12.23
N ASP A 188 -2.26 27.01 12.74
CA ASP A 188 -2.84 27.05 14.07
C ASP A 188 -1.75 27.56 15.01
N PRO A 189 -1.93 28.68 15.71
CA PRO A 189 -0.89 29.26 16.59
C PRO A 189 -0.47 28.32 17.73
N HIS A 190 -1.13 27.16 17.86
CA HIS A 190 -0.81 26.11 18.83
C HIS A 190 -0.21 24.84 18.17
N ALA A 191 -0.05 24.78 16.84
CA ALA A 191 0.61 23.65 16.19
C ALA A 191 2.13 23.73 16.43
N MET A 192 2.72 22.59 16.80
CA MET A 192 4.19 22.47 16.94
C MET A 192 4.89 22.88 15.63
N PRO A 193 5.95 23.71 15.68
CA PRO A 193 6.70 24.08 14.49
C PRO A 193 7.36 22.84 13.87
N ARG A 194 7.06 22.59 12.60
CA ARG A 194 7.71 21.53 11.82
C ARG A 194 8.94 22.09 11.12
N VAL A 195 10.13 21.62 11.53
CA VAL A 195 11.42 22.18 11.13
C VAL A 195 12.19 21.18 10.26
N ALA A 196 12.56 21.58 9.06
CA ALA A 196 13.48 20.86 8.18
C ALA A 196 14.85 21.53 8.21
N VAL A 197 15.89 20.78 8.57
CA VAL A 197 17.29 21.25 8.52
C VAL A 197 17.92 20.76 7.23
N LEU A 198 18.33 21.69 6.35
CA LEU A 198 18.96 21.31 5.08
C LEU A 198 20.42 20.89 5.27
N PRO A 199 20.99 20.11 4.33
CA PRO A 199 22.41 19.80 4.33
C PRO A 199 23.24 21.09 4.39
N VAL A 200 24.24 21.12 5.30
CA VAL A 200 25.12 22.27 5.45
C VAL A 200 25.96 22.45 4.19
N ALA A 201 25.91 23.64 3.60
CA ALA A 201 26.75 23.95 2.46
C ALA A 201 28.22 24.16 2.91
N ASP A 202 29.09 23.20 2.61
CA ASP A 202 30.51 23.32 2.94
C ASP A 202 31.22 24.23 1.93
N ARG A 203 31.77 25.34 2.43
CA ARG A 203 32.59 26.31 1.72
C ARG A 203 33.99 26.46 2.33
N THR A 204 34.41 25.49 3.15
CA THR A 204 35.73 25.53 3.82
C THR A 204 36.88 25.25 2.86
N GLY A 205 36.64 24.41 1.83
CA GLY A 205 37.66 23.92 0.90
C GLY A 205 38.55 22.82 1.48
N GLU A 206 38.18 22.26 2.65
CA GLU A 206 38.95 21.20 3.31
C GLU A 206 38.40 19.82 2.93
N SER A 207 39.22 18.95 2.38
CA SER A 207 38.80 17.63 1.90
C SER A 207 38.39 16.65 3.00
N ASP A 208 38.85 16.84 4.23
CA ASP A 208 38.53 16.02 5.41
C ASP A 208 37.21 16.40 6.07
N LEU A 209 36.55 17.46 5.63
CA LEU A 209 35.24 17.94 6.10
C LEU A 209 34.06 17.51 5.22
N GLY A 210 34.26 16.57 4.31
CA GLY A 210 33.16 16.06 3.44
C GLY A 210 31.93 15.53 4.20
N TRP A 211 32.10 15.14 5.44
CA TRP A 211 31.01 14.68 6.33
C TRP A 211 30.14 15.83 6.84
N THR A 212 30.58 17.09 6.79
CA THR A 212 29.88 18.22 7.45
C THR A 212 28.50 18.49 6.85
N GLY A 213 28.33 18.25 5.56
CA GLY A 213 27.07 18.48 4.87
C GLY A 213 25.90 17.71 5.50
N ALA A 214 25.91 16.39 5.44
CA ALA A 214 24.86 15.53 5.96
C ALA A 214 25.05 15.25 7.46
N GLY A 215 26.27 15.18 7.96
CA GLY A 215 26.55 14.91 9.38
C GLY A 215 26.07 16.03 10.30
N LEU A 216 26.36 17.30 10.00
CA LEU A 216 25.86 18.42 10.81
C LEU A 216 24.34 18.60 10.67
N MET A 217 23.78 18.38 9.47
CA MET A 217 22.34 18.30 9.29
C MET A 217 21.72 17.24 10.20
N GLY A 218 22.27 16.03 10.18
CA GLY A 218 21.81 14.92 11.01
C GLY A 218 21.91 15.22 12.49
N LEU A 219 23.03 15.82 12.93
CA LEU A 219 23.24 16.24 14.31
C LEU A 219 22.20 17.28 14.75
N MET A 220 21.98 18.33 13.95
CA MET A 220 20.99 19.36 14.27
C MET A 220 19.57 18.77 14.30
N SER A 221 19.20 17.93 13.34
CA SER A 221 17.89 17.26 13.30
C SER A 221 17.67 16.37 14.52
N SER A 222 18.64 15.52 14.87
CA SER A 222 18.57 14.67 16.06
C SER A 222 18.44 15.47 17.36
N LEU A 223 19.18 16.58 17.51
CA LEU A 223 19.09 17.42 18.70
C LEU A 223 17.75 18.18 18.78
N LEU A 224 17.19 18.61 17.65
CA LEU A 224 15.86 19.23 17.59
C LEU A 224 14.78 18.21 17.97
N GLU A 225 14.84 17.00 17.43
CA GLU A 225 13.93 15.89 17.78
C GLU A 225 14.01 15.56 19.28
N ALA A 226 15.24 15.40 19.79
CA ALA A 226 15.49 15.09 21.19
C ALA A 226 15.05 16.19 22.18
N SER A 227 14.88 17.41 21.71
CA SER A 227 14.66 18.57 22.59
C SER A 227 13.20 18.84 22.93
N GLY A 228 12.25 18.19 22.26
CA GLY A 228 10.81 18.42 22.42
C GLY A 228 10.31 19.79 21.95
N GLY A 229 9.01 19.92 21.71
CA GLY A 229 8.39 21.17 21.26
C GLY A 229 8.64 21.51 19.79
N ILE A 230 9.29 20.63 19.03
CA ILE A 230 9.56 20.74 17.60
C ILE A 230 9.27 19.39 16.95
N ASP A 231 8.55 19.42 15.84
CA ASP A 231 8.44 18.31 14.93
C ASP A 231 9.59 18.39 13.91
N ALA A 232 10.71 17.72 14.21
CA ALA A 232 11.88 17.73 13.33
C ALA A 232 11.67 16.76 12.17
N VAL A 233 11.77 17.27 10.93
CA VAL A 233 11.77 16.42 9.74
C VAL A 233 13.01 15.55 9.75
N SER A 234 12.85 14.25 9.48
CA SER A 234 13.99 13.32 9.55
C SER A 234 15.09 13.74 8.57
N ALA A 235 16.35 13.63 8.99
CA ALA A 235 17.50 13.97 8.16
C ALA A 235 17.54 13.17 6.85
N ARG A 236 17.03 11.93 6.85
CA ARG A 236 16.93 11.09 5.65
C ARG A 236 15.93 11.67 4.64
N ASP A 237 14.76 12.10 5.11
CA ASP A 237 13.72 12.68 4.24
C ASP A 237 14.20 13.99 3.65
N VAL A 238 14.85 14.82 4.45
CA VAL A 238 15.48 16.07 3.97
C VAL A 238 16.55 15.79 2.93
N GLN A 239 17.45 14.83 3.18
CA GLN A 239 18.51 14.47 2.23
C GLN A 239 17.94 13.95 0.91
N THR A 240 16.91 13.13 0.98
CA THR A 240 16.21 12.60 -0.19
C THR A 240 15.58 13.73 -1.01
N ALA A 241 14.79 14.58 -0.36
CA ALA A 241 14.15 15.73 -1.02
C ALA A 241 15.16 16.74 -1.58
N ALA A 242 16.26 17.00 -0.88
CA ALA A 242 17.30 17.94 -1.32
C ALA A 242 18.09 17.47 -2.56
N ARG A 243 18.29 16.16 -2.72
CA ARG A 243 18.93 15.59 -3.92
C ARG A 243 18.12 15.83 -5.18
N GLN A 244 16.80 15.88 -5.08
CA GLN A 244 15.85 15.92 -6.19
C GLN A 244 15.32 17.32 -6.47
N ASN A 245 15.08 18.13 -5.45
CA ASN A 245 14.52 19.48 -5.56
C ASN A 245 15.59 20.57 -5.47
N ARG A 246 16.43 20.69 -6.48
CA ARG A 246 17.46 21.77 -6.55
C ARG A 246 16.89 23.14 -6.90
N ALA A 247 15.58 23.28 -7.10
CA ALA A 247 15.02 24.43 -7.81
C ALA A 247 14.54 25.58 -6.91
N SER A 248 14.05 25.37 -5.68
CA SER A 248 13.70 26.44 -4.74
C SER A 248 13.35 25.95 -3.34
N ASP A 249 13.62 26.78 -2.32
CA ASP A 249 13.31 26.54 -0.90
C ASP A 249 11.81 26.32 -0.65
N GLY A 250 10.96 26.99 -1.44
CA GLY A 250 9.52 26.85 -1.37
C GLY A 250 9.02 25.47 -1.80
N ALA A 251 9.61 24.89 -2.86
CA ALA A 251 9.28 23.55 -3.33
C ALA A 251 9.73 22.49 -2.31
N LEU A 252 10.93 22.63 -1.76
CA LEU A 252 11.48 21.72 -0.75
C LEU A 252 10.67 21.77 0.54
N ARG A 253 10.28 22.96 0.99
CA ARG A 253 9.41 23.15 2.16
C ARG A 253 8.05 22.46 1.96
N SER A 254 7.45 22.64 0.80
CA SER A 254 6.16 22.01 0.45
C SER A 254 6.29 20.47 0.39
N ALA A 255 7.37 19.97 -0.21
CA ALA A 255 7.64 18.53 -0.30
C ALA A 255 7.78 17.87 1.08
N LEU A 256 8.40 18.57 2.02
CA LEU A 256 8.62 18.09 3.40
C LEU A 256 7.47 18.45 4.36
N GLY A 257 6.45 19.19 3.91
CA GLY A 257 5.39 19.73 4.77
C GLY A 257 5.93 20.60 5.89
N ALA A 258 7.15 21.18 5.74
CA ALA A 258 7.80 21.94 6.77
C ALA A 258 7.21 23.35 6.92
N THR A 259 6.98 23.80 8.16
CA THR A 259 6.61 25.18 8.46
C THR A 259 7.84 26.08 8.43
N HIS A 260 8.99 25.52 8.81
CA HIS A 260 10.27 26.22 8.89
C HIS A 260 11.36 25.41 8.20
N VAL A 261 12.26 26.11 7.50
CA VAL A 261 13.46 25.52 6.89
C VAL A 261 14.68 26.19 7.49
N VAL A 262 15.66 25.39 7.87
CA VAL A 262 16.96 25.85 8.34
C VAL A 262 17.97 25.64 7.22
N GLU A 263 18.54 26.73 6.74
CA GLU A 263 19.69 26.75 5.85
C GLU A 263 20.95 27.10 6.62
N SER A 264 22.07 26.48 6.25
CA SER A 264 23.34 26.81 6.86
C SER A 264 24.50 26.63 5.90
N GLU A 265 25.47 27.53 6.01
CA GLU A 265 26.70 27.52 5.23
C GLU A 265 27.91 27.58 6.15
N LEU A 266 28.83 26.63 6.00
CA LEU A 266 30.06 26.53 6.80
C LEU A 266 31.22 27.11 5.99
N ARG A 267 31.95 28.06 6.59
CA ARG A 267 33.16 28.66 6.03
C ARG A 267 34.30 28.60 7.04
N ARG A 268 35.53 28.66 6.54
CA ARG A 268 36.72 28.83 7.37
C ARG A 268 37.26 30.25 7.19
N VAL A 269 37.47 30.94 8.29
CA VAL A 269 38.04 32.28 8.34
C VAL A 269 39.24 32.30 9.27
N GLY A 270 40.43 32.14 8.70
CA GLY A 270 41.65 31.98 9.48
C GLY A 270 41.62 30.69 10.33
N PRO A 271 41.84 30.79 11.67
CA PRO A 271 41.85 29.61 12.54
C PRO A 271 40.44 29.16 13.01
N ILE A 272 39.41 29.89 12.66
CA ILE A 272 38.04 29.62 13.15
C ILE A 272 37.10 29.24 12.00
N TYR A 273 36.02 28.57 12.36
CA TYR A 273 34.89 28.26 11.48
C TYR A 273 33.78 29.27 11.77
N GLU A 274 33.09 29.64 10.69
CA GLU A 274 31.85 30.44 10.73
C GLU A 274 30.73 29.61 10.14
N LEU A 275 29.61 29.48 10.87
CA LEU A 275 28.37 28.83 10.41
C LEU A 275 27.33 29.93 10.25
N ASP A 276 27.03 30.30 9.00
CA ASP A 276 25.93 31.17 8.68
C ASP A 276 24.62 30.39 8.77
N LEU A 277 23.76 30.78 9.69
CA LEU A 277 22.51 30.10 10.00
C LEU A 277 21.33 30.97 9.59
N ARG A 278 20.39 30.42 8.84
CA ARG A 278 19.15 31.08 8.42
C ARG A 278 17.95 30.21 8.76
N LEU A 279 16.90 30.82 9.32
CA LEU A 279 15.60 30.22 9.57
C LEU A 279 14.56 30.90 8.70
N ILE A 280 13.94 30.15 7.80
CA ILE A 280 13.00 30.63 6.79
C ILE A 280 11.62 30.04 7.08
N ALA A 281 10.60 30.86 7.26
CA ALA A 281 9.23 30.45 7.44
C ALA A 281 8.31 31.10 6.38
N ALA A 282 7.18 30.47 6.07
CA ALA A 282 6.23 31.04 5.13
C ALA A 282 5.63 32.36 5.66
N GLY A 283 5.81 33.45 4.89
CA GLY A 283 5.20 34.75 5.22
C GLY A 283 5.82 35.50 6.40
N SER A 284 6.93 34.99 6.98
CA SER A 284 7.65 35.66 8.07
C SER A 284 8.99 36.19 7.60
N ALA A 285 9.52 37.21 8.34
CA ALA A 285 10.86 37.69 8.09
C ALA A 285 11.88 36.57 8.38
N GLU A 286 12.85 36.42 7.48
CA GLU A 286 13.99 35.54 7.65
C GLU A 286 14.79 35.95 8.89
N ARG A 287 15.18 34.97 9.72
CA ARG A 287 16.08 35.17 10.85
C ARG A 287 17.47 34.66 10.48
N HIS A 288 18.48 35.44 10.67
CA HIS A 288 19.85 35.13 10.24
C HIS A 288 20.84 35.48 11.35
N GLU A 289 21.87 34.64 11.52
CA GLU A 289 23.00 34.89 12.41
C GLU A 289 24.21 34.04 11.99
N THR A 290 25.40 34.61 12.18
CA THR A 290 26.67 33.90 11.96
C THR A 290 27.25 33.46 13.30
N LEU A 291 27.39 32.16 13.50
CA LEU A 291 28.02 31.52 14.66
C LEU A 291 29.51 31.31 14.39
N ARG A 292 30.35 31.44 15.42
CA ARG A 292 31.81 31.32 15.30
C ARG A 292 32.35 30.33 16.32
N GLY A 293 33.28 29.46 15.88
CA GLY A 293 33.87 28.45 16.77
C GLY A 293 35.16 27.85 16.24
N SER A 294 35.80 27.05 17.04
CA SER A 294 37.04 26.38 16.69
C SER A 294 36.86 25.04 15.96
N ALA A 295 35.63 24.51 15.89
CA ALA A 295 35.31 23.27 15.24
C ALA A 295 33.85 23.28 14.71
N PRO A 296 33.54 22.54 13.62
CA PRO A 296 32.22 22.55 12.99
C PRO A 296 31.10 21.94 13.85
N ALA A 297 31.33 20.80 14.52
CA ALA A 297 30.27 20.07 15.22
C ALA A 297 29.70 20.85 16.43
N PRO A 298 30.48 21.53 17.27
CA PRO A 298 29.96 22.42 18.33
C PRO A 298 29.09 23.55 17.78
N LEU A 299 29.41 24.10 16.59
CA LEU A 299 28.61 25.15 15.96
C LEU A 299 27.21 24.66 15.60
N ALA A 300 27.05 23.37 15.21
CA ALA A 300 25.74 22.77 14.99
C ALA A 300 24.92 22.66 16.30
N VAL A 301 25.56 22.36 17.43
CA VAL A 301 24.89 22.36 18.73
C VAL A 301 24.43 23.80 19.12
N ASP A 302 25.29 24.79 18.92
CA ASP A 302 24.96 26.19 19.14
C ASP A 302 23.83 26.67 18.21
N ALA A 303 23.81 26.18 16.97
CA ALA A 303 22.75 26.46 15.99
C ALA A 303 21.39 25.95 16.49
N VAL A 304 21.32 24.74 17.04
CA VAL A 304 20.07 24.23 17.64
C VAL A 304 19.58 25.12 18.78
N ALA A 305 20.47 25.53 19.69
CA ALA A 305 20.10 26.45 20.77
C ALA A 305 19.58 27.78 20.22
N ARG A 306 20.12 28.27 19.09
CA ARG A 306 19.68 29.47 18.41
C ARG A 306 18.32 29.31 17.74
N ILE A 307 18.10 28.20 17.02
CA ILE A 307 16.82 27.86 16.37
C ILE A 307 15.71 27.80 17.42
N ARG A 308 15.92 27.09 18.54
CA ARG A 308 14.93 27.03 19.64
C ARG A 308 14.57 28.39 20.19
N ARG A 309 15.56 29.27 20.38
CA ARG A 309 15.33 30.65 20.84
C ARG A 309 14.52 31.45 19.82
N TRP A 310 14.79 31.26 18.53
CA TRP A 310 14.03 31.91 17.47
C TRP A 310 12.58 31.44 17.38
N LEU A 311 12.31 30.23 17.84
CA LEU A 311 10.97 29.64 17.91
C LEU A 311 10.29 29.83 19.27
N ASP A 312 10.88 30.68 20.16
CA ASP A 312 10.38 30.97 21.51
C ASP A 312 10.22 29.71 22.39
N LEU A 313 11.08 28.69 22.18
CA LEU A 313 11.10 27.45 22.92
C LEU A 313 12.11 27.46 24.07
N ALA A 314 11.86 26.62 25.08
CA ALA A 314 12.79 26.45 26.19
C ALA A 314 14.19 26.04 25.73
N PRO A 315 15.28 26.44 26.42
CA PRO A 315 16.63 25.99 26.15
C PRO A 315 16.75 24.48 26.15
N LEU A 316 17.76 23.94 25.45
CA LEU A 316 18.10 22.52 25.57
C LEU A 316 18.35 22.14 27.06
N PRO A 317 17.77 21.05 27.58
CA PRO A 317 18.12 20.54 28.89
C PRO A 317 19.60 20.18 28.96
N ASP A 318 20.30 20.57 30.01
CA ASP A 318 21.76 20.36 30.18
C ASP A 318 22.18 18.89 30.02
N ALA A 319 21.36 17.94 30.48
CA ALA A 319 21.61 16.51 30.35
C ALA A 319 21.63 16.01 28.89
N ARG A 320 20.92 16.70 27.97
CA ARG A 320 20.92 16.37 26.52
C ARG A 320 22.01 17.10 25.75
N ALA A 321 22.40 18.29 26.23
CA ALA A 321 23.53 19.02 25.72
C ALA A 321 24.88 18.42 26.16
N SER A 322 24.94 17.73 27.31
CA SER A 322 26.19 17.17 27.86
C SER A 322 26.80 16.05 27.01
N GLY A 323 25.97 15.23 26.31
CA GLY A 323 26.48 14.19 25.42
C GLY A 323 27.17 14.72 24.16
N THR A 324 26.96 16.00 23.82
CA THR A 324 27.64 16.72 22.72
C THR A 324 28.52 17.88 23.22
N ALA A 325 28.72 18.01 24.52
CA ALA A 325 29.54 19.06 25.11
C ALA A 325 31.03 18.94 24.73
N SER A 326 31.52 17.73 24.42
CA SER A 326 32.84 17.51 23.85
C SER A 326 32.77 17.69 22.32
N ALA A 327 33.62 18.56 21.76
CA ALA A 327 33.74 18.72 20.32
C ALA A 327 34.04 17.41 19.59
N PHE A 328 34.83 16.54 20.22
CA PHE A 328 35.18 15.20 19.74
C PHE A 328 33.95 14.30 19.64
N LEU A 329 33.11 14.23 20.68
CA LEU A 329 31.91 13.39 20.70
C LEU A 329 30.86 13.91 19.71
N ALA A 330 30.66 15.24 19.63
CA ALA A 330 29.77 15.84 18.67
C ALA A 330 30.19 15.53 17.21
N GLU A 331 31.50 15.58 16.94
CA GLU A 331 32.04 15.21 15.62
C GLU A 331 31.87 13.71 15.33
N ALA A 332 32.27 12.83 16.27
CA ALA A 332 32.13 11.39 16.10
C ALA A 332 30.66 11.00 15.84
N TYR A 333 29.71 11.56 16.60
CA TYR A 333 28.29 11.30 16.41
C TYR A 333 27.80 11.82 15.06
N ALA A 334 28.18 13.04 14.64
CA ALA A 334 27.83 13.58 13.33
C ALA A 334 28.40 12.74 12.17
N ARG A 335 29.64 12.24 12.28
CA ARG A 335 30.23 11.32 11.29
C ARG A 335 29.49 9.98 11.25
N GLY A 336 29.03 9.47 12.39
CA GLY A 336 28.16 8.27 12.44
C GLY A 336 26.82 8.49 11.72
N LEU A 337 26.20 9.65 11.91
CA LEU A 337 24.97 10.03 11.21
C LEU A 337 25.20 10.22 9.71
N ASP A 338 26.30 10.86 9.31
CA ASP A 338 26.69 11.01 7.91
C ASP A 338 26.84 9.65 7.22
N ALA A 339 27.59 8.73 7.81
CA ALA A 339 27.78 7.38 7.31
C ALA A 339 26.44 6.63 7.18
N ALA A 340 25.58 6.69 8.20
CA ALA A 340 24.27 6.05 8.20
C ALA A 340 23.34 6.63 7.10
N LEU A 341 23.37 7.93 6.88
CA LEU A 341 22.60 8.62 5.84
C LEU A 341 23.09 8.25 4.43
N HIS A 342 24.36 7.92 4.27
CA HIS A 342 24.93 7.45 3.00
C HIS A 342 24.85 5.92 2.82
N GLY A 343 24.24 5.20 3.79
CA GLY A 343 24.09 3.73 3.74
C GLY A 343 25.33 2.95 4.17
N ASP A 344 26.41 3.63 4.57
CA ASP A 344 27.58 2.98 5.18
C ASP A 344 27.33 2.65 6.66
N HIS A 345 26.46 1.65 6.87
CA HIS A 345 26.10 1.22 8.23
C HIS A 345 27.31 0.61 8.97
N ALA A 346 28.28 0.02 8.27
CA ALA A 346 29.51 -0.50 8.88
C ALA A 346 30.41 0.62 9.38
N GLY A 347 30.53 1.72 8.64
CA GLY A 347 31.21 2.94 9.08
C GLY A 347 30.48 3.63 10.22
N ALA A 348 29.13 3.73 10.12
CA ALA A 348 28.31 4.33 11.16
C ALA A 348 28.49 3.65 12.53
N LYS A 349 28.48 2.30 12.57
CA LYS A 349 28.71 1.52 13.78
C LYS A 349 30.00 1.94 14.49
N LYS A 350 31.12 2.03 13.76
CA LYS A 350 32.42 2.40 14.31
C LYS A 350 32.37 3.76 15.01
N TYR A 351 31.71 4.73 14.40
CA TYR A 351 31.60 6.07 14.99
C TYR A 351 30.69 6.09 16.22
N PHE A 352 29.57 5.36 16.20
CA PHE A 352 28.71 5.25 17.37
C PHE A 352 29.39 4.46 18.51
N GLU A 353 30.18 3.44 18.21
CA GLU A 353 31.05 2.72 19.21
C GLU A 353 32.07 3.67 19.84
N ILE A 354 32.75 4.50 19.04
CA ILE A 354 33.67 5.55 19.57
C ILE A 354 32.95 6.49 20.54
N CYS A 355 31.69 6.88 20.20
CA CYS A 355 30.90 7.69 21.10
C CYS A 355 30.63 7.00 22.44
N LEU A 356 30.26 5.70 22.40
CA LEU A 356 29.88 4.91 23.57
C LEU A 356 31.08 4.48 24.39
N ASP A 357 32.28 4.33 23.81
CA ASP A 357 33.52 4.08 24.51
C ASP A 357 33.93 5.28 25.40
N HIS A 358 33.62 6.50 24.93
CA HIS A 358 33.90 7.74 25.68
C HIS A 358 32.78 8.12 26.66
N ASP A 359 31.52 7.92 26.23
CA ASP A 359 30.35 8.16 27.07
C ASP A 359 29.33 7.02 26.90
N PRO A 360 29.40 6.00 27.75
CA PRO A 360 28.43 4.89 27.72
C PRO A 360 26.98 5.33 27.95
N GLY A 361 26.76 6.52 28.50
CA GLY A 361 25.43 7.11 28.75
C GLY A 361 24.81 7.81 27.55
N LEU A 362 25.51 7.90 26.41
CA LEU A 362 25.02 8.61 25.23
C LEU A 362 23.94 7.78 24.48
N ALA A 363 22.71 7.87 24.99
CA ALA A 363 21.60 7.01 24.56
C ALA A 363 21.26 7.15 23.05
N TRP A 364 21.39 8.35 22.47
CA TRP A 364 21.16 8.57 21.05
C TRP A 364 22.21 7.89 20.16
N ALA A 365 23.49 7.86 20.59
CA ALA A 365 24.51 7.09 19.87
C ALA A 365 24.23 5.59 19.96
N ARG A 366 23.77 5.09 21.11
CA ARG A 366 23.36 3.70 21.28
C ARG A 366 22.17 3.34 20.40
N LEU A 367 21.21 4.23 20.25
CA LEU A 367 20.08 4.04 19.34
C LEU A 367 20.55 4.03 17.87
N GLY A 368 21.47 4.93 17.50
CA GLY A 368 22.11 4.94 16.17
C GLY A 368 22.89 3.67 15.88
N LEU A 369 23.62 3.13 16.88
CA LEU A 369 24.30 1.84 16.80
C LEU A 369 23.31 0.71 16.57
N ALA A 370 22.22 0.64 17.36
CA ALA A 370 21.17 -0.36 17.20
C ALA A 370 20.52 -0.31 15.80
N ALA A 371 20.25 0.86 15.28
CA ALA A 371 19.71 1.03 13.93
C ALA A 371 20.69 0.54 12.85
N SER A 372 21.98 0.84 13.00
CA SER A 372 23.03 0.42 12.07
C SER A 372 23.28 -1.11 12.13
N GLN A 373 23.26 -1.71 13.32
CA GLN A 373 23.34 -3.15 13.53
C GLN A 373 22.15 -3.87 12.89
N ALA A 374 20.95 -3.35 13.09
CA ALA A 374 19.76 -3.87 12.45
C ALA A 374 19.82 -3.84 10.92
N ALA A 375 20.43 -2.79 10.36
CA ALA A 375 20.62 -2.66 8.91
C ALA A 375 21.69 -3.63 8.36
N THR A 376 22.68 -4.04 9.21
CA THR A 376 23.70 -5.03 8.84
C THR A 376 23.32 -6.48 9.20
N GLY A 377 22.11 -6.74 9.70
CA GLY A 377 21.61 -8.06 10.05
C GLY A 377 22.04 -8.57 11.45
N GLU A 378 22.63 -7.72 12.27
CA GLU A 378 23.02 -8.01 13.65
C GLU A 378 21.84 -7.74 14.61
N GLU A 379 20.77 -8.52 14.45
CA GLU A 379 19.49 -8.23 15.09
C GLU A 379 19.50 -8.46 16.61
N ALA A 380 20.29 -9.39 17.11
CA ALA A 380 20.39 -9.67 18.54
C ALA A 380 21.06 -8.51 19.29
N GLU A 381 22.14 -7.98 18.73
CA GLU A 381 22.89 -6.85 19.25
C GLU A 381 22.05 -5.57 19.14
N ALA A 382 21.35 -5.40 18.03
CA ALA A 382 20.42 -4.30 17.80
C ALA A 382 19.31 -4.26 18.86
N ASP A 383 18.67 -5.41 19.16
CA ASP A 383 17.65 -5.49 20.22
C ASP A 383 18.23 -5.20 21.61
N THR A 384 19.41 -5.72 21.89
CA THR A 384 20.11 -5.49 23.18
C THR A 384 20.37 -4.00 23.39
N ASN A 385 20.94 -3.32 22.38
CA ASN A 385 21.21 -1.90 22.46
C ASN A 385 19.93 -1.07 22.56
N ALA A 386 18.93 -1.36 21.75
CA ALA A 386 17.64 -0.66 21.80
C ALA A 386 16.91 -0.90 23.14
N SER A 387 16.97 -2.11 23.71
CA SER A 387 16.43 -2.42 25.04
C SER A 387 17.06 -1.57 26.13
N SER A 388 18.39 -1.47 26.13
CA SER A 388 19.11 -0.62 27.08
C SER A 388 18.66 0.86 26.99
N VAL A 389 18.38 1.35 25.78
CA VAL A 389 17.86 2.71 25.59
C VAL A 389 16.43 2.84 26.13
N VAL A 390 15.57 1.84 25.90
CA VAL A 390 14.20 1.81 26.42
C VAL A 390 14.21 1.86 27.95
N ASP A 391 15.05 1.06 28.59
CA ASP A 391 15.12 1.00 30.05
C ASP A 391 15.63 2.34 30.62
N ALA A 392 16.67 2.93 30.04
CA ALA A 392 17.16 4.24 30.43
C ALA A 392 16.14 5.37 30.22
N ALA A 393 15.36 5.31 29.12
CA ALA A 393 14.33 6.28 28.84
C ALA A 393 13.16 6.17 29.83
N ARG A 394 12.73 4.97 30.20
CA ARG A 394 11.69 4.71 31.22
C ARG A 394 12.12 5.23 32.60
N GLU A 395 13.35 4.94 33.02
CA GLU A 395 13.88 5.40 34.32
C GLU A 395 13.91 6.93 34.43
N ARG A 396 14.17 7.62 33.31
CA ARG A 396 14.24 9.09 33.26
C ARG A 396 12.92 9.76 32.93
N GLY A 397 11.89 8.99 32.52
CA GLY A 397 10.63 9.54 32.01
C GLY A 397 10.81 10.29 30.69
N ASP A 398 11.83 9.93 29.90
CA ASP A 398 12.21 10.60 28.66
C ASP A 398 11.40 10.03 27.49
N ARG A 399 10.26 10.65 27.19
CA ARG A 399 9.34 10.18 26.14
C ARG A 399 9.92 10.35 24.74
N GLU A 400 10.68 11.42 24.50
CA GLU A 400 11.27 11.71 23.19
C GLU A 400 12.33 10.66 22.81
N LEU A 401 13.00 10.04 23.77
CA LEU A 401 13.90 8.93 23.55
C LEU A 401 13.17 7.57 23.56
N LEU A 402 12.13 7.43 24.39
CA LEU A 402 11.39 6.17 24.57
C LEU A 402 10.69 5.74 23.27
N VAL A 403 10.01 6.64 22.61
CA VAL A 403 9.21 6.33 21.38
C VAL A 403 10.10 5.81 20.25
N PRO A 404 11.16 6.49 19.80
CA PRO A 404 12.03 5.97 18.75
C PRO A 404 12.75 4.66 19.16
N ALA A 405 13.10 4.47 20.43
CA ALA A 405 13.72 3.24 20.91
C ALA A 405 12.73 2.05 20.88
N LEU A 406 11.48 2.25 21.30
CA LEU A 406 10.42 1.23 21.19
C LEU A 406 10.11 0.91 19.72
N ARG A 407 10.07 1.92 18.85
CA ARG A 407 9.89 1.71 17.42
C ARG A 407 11.03 0.88 16.80
N GLN A 408 12.28 1.14 17.22
CA GLN A 408 13.42 0.35 16.77
C GLN A 408 13.31 -1.12 17.24
N ARG A 409 12.92 -1.35 18.49
CA ARG A 409 12.67 -2.71 19.01
C ARG A 409 11.53 -3.40 18.26
N ALA A 410 10.43 -2.69 17.99
CA ALA A 410 9.32 -3.22 17.22
C ALA A 410 9.77 -3.64 15.81
N ALA A 411 10.58 -2.82 15.14
CA ALA A 411 11.13 -3.14 13.82
C ALA A 411 12.05 -4.37 13.83
N VAL A 412 12.88 -4.54 14.87
CA VAL A 412 13.72 -5.74 15.02
C VAL A 412 12.88 -6.97 15.30
N ALA A 413 11.91 -6.89 16.23
CA ALA A 413 11.01 -7.99 16.54
C ALA A 413 10.19 -8.43 15.31
N TYR A 414 9.68 -7.46 14.53
CA TYR A 414 8.95 -7.71 13.30
C TYR A 414 9.79 -8.49 12.27
N ARG A 415 11.06 -8.07 12.01
CA ARG A 415 11.95 -8.80 11.08
C ARG A 415 12.25 -10.22 11.55
N ARG A 416 12.32 -10.46 12.85
CA ARG A 416 12.50 -11.80 13.45
C ARG A 416 11.23 -12.64 13.43
N GLY A 417 10.11 -12.11 12.93
CA GLY A 417 8.82 -12.78 12.94
C GLY A 417 8.13 -12.81 14.31
N ASP A 418 8.67 -12.13 15.34
CA ASP A 418 8.00 -11.97 16.64
C ASP A 418 6.96 -10.84 16.54
N LEU A 419 5.85 -11.14 15.86
CA LEU A 419 4.75 -10.18 15.66
C LEU A 419 4.12 -9.76 16.99
N ASP A 420 4.08 -10.64 17.99
CA ASP A 420 3.52 -10.31 19.30
C ASP A 420 4.44 -9.38 20.08
N GLY A 421 5.76 -9.58 20.00
CA GLY A 421 6.76 -8.68 20.54
C GLY A 421 6.71 -7.31 19.89
N ALA A 422 6.67 -7.28 18.56
CA ALA A 422 6.57 -6.04 17.80
C ALA A 422 5.31 -5.24 18.20
N GLN A 423 4.16 -5.91 18.30
CA GLN A 423 2.91 -5.26 18.73
C GLN A 423 3.00 -4.68 20.14
N ARG A 424 3.54 -5.43 21.13
CA ARG A 424 3.69 -4.91 22.50
C ARG A 424 4.53 -3.63 22.55
N PHE A 425 5.61 -3.57 21.77
CA PHE A 425 6.46 -2.37 21.72
C PHE A 425 5.73 -1.20 21.06
N LEU A 426 4.93 -1.44 20.03
CA LEU A 426 4.11 -0.39 19.41
C LEU A 426 2.98 0.08 20.32
N ASP A 427 2.32 -0.82 21.07
CA ASP A 427 1.30 -0.45 22.05
C ASP A 427 1.86 0.52 23.10
N GLU A 428 3.06 0.23 23.63
CA GLU A 428 3.72 1.10 24.58
C GLU A 428 4.12 2.45 23.94
N ALA A 429 4.65 2.42 22.71
CA ALA A 429 5.01 3.63 21.99
C ALA A 429 3.79 4.52 21.71
N ILE A 430 2.66 3.93 21.28
CA ILE A 430 1.39 4.64 21.06
C ILE A 430 0.88 5.26 22.37
N ALA A 431 0.97 4.53 23.50
CA ALA A 431 0.58 5.07 24.80
C ALA A 431 1.46 6.25 25.27
N ALA A 432 2.71 6.31 24.81
CA ALA A 432 3.63 7.39 25.13
C ALA A 432 3.48 8.63 24.23
N VAL A 433 2.90 8.48 23.03
CA VAL A 433 2.71 9.56 22.04
C VAL A 433 1.37 10.25 22.26
N SER A 434 1.38 11.58 22.23
CA SER A 434 0.15 12.37 22.08
C SER A 434 -0.16 12.60 20.62
N GLN A 435 -1.32 12.13 20.16
CA GLN A 435 -1.75 12.32 18.77
C GLN A 435 -1.87 13.80 18.37
N ALA A 436 -2.24 14.65 19.33
CA ALA A 436 -2.38 16.08 19.10
C ALA A 436 -1.02 16.77 18.94
N ASP A 437 -0.02 16.32 19.71
CA ASP A 437 1.28 16.99 19.76
C ASP A 437 2.32 16.36 18.81
N GLN A 438 2.14 15.07 18.47
CA GLN A 438 3.10 14.31 17.65
C GLN A 438 2.41 13.50 16.54
N PRO A 439 1.68 14.13 15.62
CA PRO A 439 0.87 13.41 14.61
C PRO A 439 1.71 12.57 13.66
N LEU A 440 2.96 12.95 13.37
CA LEU A 440 3.86 12.16 12.51
C LEU A 440 4.36 10.90 13.18
N ALA A 441 4.77 11.01 14.46
CA ALA A 441 5.18 9.84 15.23
C ALA A 441 4.01 8.85 15.34
N MET A 442 2.79 9.36 15.62
CA MET A 442 1.58 8.53 15.63
C MET A 442 1.31 7.88 14.28
N SER A 443 1.42 8.63 13.17
CA SER A 443 1.26 8.07 11.82
C SER A 443 2.23 6.90 11.58
N ALA A 444 3.51 7.08 11.89
CA ALA A 444 4.53 6.05 11.72
C ALA A 444 4.28 4.80 12.60
N LEU A 445 3.78 4.98 13.82
CA LEU A 445 3.42 3.87 14.71
C LEU A 445 2.20 3.11 14.19
N LEU A 446 1.18 3.81 13.71
CA LEU A 446 -0.01 3.20 13.11
C LEU A 446 0.33 2.41 11.84
N VAL A 447 1.27 2.89 11.02
CA VAL A 447 1.77 2.14 9.86
C VAL A 447 2.43 0.83 10.31
N GLY A 448 3.31 0.87 11.31
CA GLY A 448 3.93 -0.34 11.85
C GLY A 448 2.91 -1.33 12.41
N TYR A 449 1.90 -0.81 13.11
CA TYR A 449 0.82 -1.61 13.68
C TYR A 449 -0.02 -2.28 12.60
N ALA A 450 -0.45 -1.50 11.61
CA ALA A 450 -1.21 -2.00 10.46
C ALA A 450 -0.43 -3.06 9.65
N SER A 451 0.89 -2.93 9.54
CA SER A 451 1.72 -3.93 8.86
C SER A 451 1.73 -5.28 9.61
N ILE A 452 1.73 -5.26 10.95
CA ILE A 452 1.61 -6.49 11.76
C ILE A 452 0.24 -7.15 11.57
N GLU A 453 -0.82 -6.36 11.53
CA GLU A 453 -2.18 -6.86 11.30
C GLU A 453 -2.36 -7.45 9.90
N ASP A 454 -1.77 -6.80 8.88
CA ASP A 454 -1.74 -7.30 7.50
C ASP A 454 -1.05 -8.66 7.42
N ASP A 455 0.11 -8.82 8.06
CA ASP A 455 0.84 -10.10 8.10
C ASP A 455 0.09 -11.20 8.86
N ARG A 456 -0.74 -10.83 9.84
CA ARG A 456 -1.64 -11.78 10.52
C ARG A 456 -2.91 -12.10 9.72
N GLY A 457 -3.14 -11.41 8.60
CA GLY A 457 -4.35 -11.54 7.79
C GLY A 457 -5.56 -10.80 8.35
N ASP A 458 -5.37 -9.91 9.32
CA ASP A 458 -6.43 -9.03 9.83
C ASP A 458 -6.54 -7.76 8.98
N PHE A 459 -6.90 -7.94 7.73
CA PHE A 459 -6.98 -6.88 6.74
C PHE A 459 -7.96 -5.75 7.11
N ALA A 460 -8.96 -6.06 7.94
CA ALA A 460 -9.96 -5.06 8.35
C ALA A 460 -9.37 -4.03 9.30
N ASN A 461 -8.65 -4.49 10.32
CA ASN A 461 -7.98 -3.62 11.29
C ASN A 461 -6.76 -2.93 10.65
N ALA A 462 -5.95 -3.65 9.86
CA ALA A 462 -4.85 -3.06 9.10
C ALA A 462 -5.33 -1.88 8.25
N ARG A 463 -6.41 -2.06 7.50
CA ARG A 463 -7.03 -0.98 6.71
C ARG A 463 -7.45 0.21 7.57
N ALA A 464 -8.06 -0.03 8.72
CA ALA A 464 -8.51 1.05 9.61
C ALA A 464 -7.33 1.88 10.13
N HIS A 465 -6.24 1.23 10.56
CA HIS A 465 -5.03 1.92 11.02
C HIS A 465 -4.29 2.64 9.88
N PHE A 466 -4.21 2.06 8.69
CA PHE A 466 -3.66 2.76 7.53
C PHE A 466 -4.49 3.99 7.14
N VAL A 467 -5.81 3.92 7.22
CA VAL A 467 -6.69 5.09 6.94
C VAL A 467 -6.47 6.21 7.96
N GLU A 468 -6.30 5.89 9.25
CA GLU A 468 -6.00 6.90 10.26
C GLU A 468 -4.58 7.48 10.06
N ALA A 469 -3.59 6.63 9.74
CA ALA A 469 -2.24 7.09 9.39
C ALA A 469 -2.26 8.01 8.15
N LEU A 470 -3.05 7.68 7.12
CA LEU A 470 -3.22 8.51 5.93
C LEU A 470 -3.80 9.88 6.26
N LYS A 471 -4.80 9.92 7.14
CA LYS A 471 -5.38 11.18 7.60
C LYS A 471 -4.36 12.05 8.31
N LEU A 472 -3.54 11.47 9.18
CA LEU A 472 -2.46 12.18 9.86
C LEU A 472 -1.40 12.70 8.88
N ALA A 473 -0.94 11.87 7.94
CA ALA A 473 0.01 12.26 6.91
C ALA A 473 -0.51 13.43 6.05
N ARG A 474 -1.78 13.38 5.66
CA ARG A 474 -2.43 14.49 4.91
C ARG A 474 -2.57 15.77 5.73
N THR A 475 -2.91 15.66 7.00
CA THR A 475 -3.07 16.80 7.89
C THR A 475 -1.74 17.52 8.13
N THR A 476 -0.65 16.76 8.22
CA THR A 476 0.71 17.29 8.39
C THR A 476 1.38 17.69 7.08
N GLY A 477 0.79 17.35 5.92
CA GLY A 477 1.39 17.59 4.61
C GLY A 477 2.57 16.68 4.30
N ASP A 478 2.73 15.56 5.03
CA ASP A 478 3.80 14.59 4.82
C ASP A 478 3.50 13.71 3.60
N ARG A 479 3.94 14.18 2.42
CA ARG A 479 3.72 13.52 1.14
C ARG A 479 4.38 12.15 1.04
N ARG A 480 5.52 11.95 1.71
CA ARG A 480 6.22 10.67 1.73
C ARG A 480 5.42 9.61 2.49
N SER A 481 4.98 9.95 3.71
CA SER A 481 4.12 9.05 4.49
C SER A 481 2.78 8.82 3.80
N GLU A 482 2.19 9.84 3.17
CA GLU A 482 0.97 9.69 2.37
C GLU A 482 1.16 8.66 1.25
N ALA A 483 2.25 8.75 0.47
CA ALA A 483 2.56 7.82 -0.60
C ALA A 483 2.73 6.38 -0.10
N ASN A 484 3.49 6.20 0.99
CA ASN A 484 3.74 4.88 1.58
C ASN A 484 2.45 4.23 2.09
N VAL A 485 1.61 4.99 2.80
CA VAL A 485 0.33 4.47 3.33
C VAL A 485 -0.65 4.13 2.20
N LEU A 486 -0.72 4.96 1.15
CA LEU A 486 -1.54 4.66 -0.02
C LEU A 486 -1.08 3.39 -0.73
N ALA A 487 0.24 3.15 -0.85
CA ALA A 487 0.78 1.92 -1.43
C ALA A 487 0.40 0.68 -0.58
N ASN A 488 0.47 0.77 0.74
CA ASN A 488 0.05 -0.32 1.63
C ASN A 488 -1.46 -0.60 1.55
N LEU A 489 -2.29 0.45 1.51
CA LEU A 489 -3.73 0.30 1.29
C LEU A 489 -4.05 -0.36 -0.06
N ALA A 490 -3.27 -0.06 -1.10
CA ALA A 490 -3.42 -0.70 -2.40
C ALA A 490 -3.04 -2.19 -2.36
N SER A 491 -2.05 -2.57 -1.55
CA SER A 491 -1.72 -3.99 -1.31
C SER A 491 -2.91 -4.74 -0.71
N ILE A 492 -3.58 -4.17 0.28
CA ILE A 492 -4.79 -4.74 0.87
C ILE A 492 -5.93 -4.82 -0.17
N ASP A 493 -6.11 -3.79 -1.02
CA ASP A 493 -7.12 -3.82 -2.09
C ASP A 493 -6.83 -4.94 -3.09
N ASN A 494 -5.56 -5.13 -3.49
CA ASN A 494 -5.14 -6.24 -4.35
C ASN A 494 -5.43 -7.61 -3.70
N GLY A 495 -5.11 -7.76 -2.42
CA GLY A 495 -5.39 -8.97 -1.65
C GLY A 495 -6.90 -9.27 -1.54
N ALA A 496 -7.74 -8.24 -1.50
CA ALA A 496 -9.19 -8.34 -1.50
C ALA A 496 -9.80 -8.56 -2.90
N GLY A 497 -8.97 -8.56 -3.97
CA GLY A 497 -9.42 -8.71 -5.37
C GLY A 497 -9.91 -7.40 -6.01
N ASP A 498 -9.80 -6.25 -5.34
CA ASP A 498 -10.11 -4.93 -5.91
C ASP A 498 -8.88 -4.33 -6.60
N ALA A 499 -8.47 -4.95 -7.70
CA ALA A 499 -7.32 -4.49 -8.46
C ALA A 499 -7.53 -3.10 -9.10
N ALA A 500 -8.77 -2.71 -9.38
CA ALA A 500 -9.08 -1.38 -9.90
C ALA A 500 -8.91 -0.31 -8.81
N GLY A 501 -9.39 -0.56 -7.60
CA GLY A 501 -9.17 0.29 -6.44
C GLY A 501 -7.68 0.41 -6.10
N ALA A 502 -6.96 -0.70 -6.12
CA ALA A 502 -5.50 -0.74 -5.92
C ALA A 502 -4.76 0.13 -6.94
N SER A 503 -5.09 0.01 -8.24
CA SER A 503 -4.50 0.81 -9.30
C SER A 503 -4.76 2.32 -9.11
N ALA A 504 -5.98 2.69 -8.74
CA ALA A 504 -6.32 4.09 -8.46
C ALA A 504 -5.50 4.64 -7.27
N ARG A 505 -5.41 3.88 -6.17
CA ARG A 505 -4.60 4.29 -5.01
C ARG A 505 -3.11 4.39 -5.31
N LEU A 506 -2.56 3.46 -6.11
CA LEU A 506 -1.16 3.50 -6.50
C LEU A 506 -0.85 4.71 -7.38
N LYS A 507 -1.81 5.18 -8.20
CA LYS A 507 -1.66 6.45 -8.95
C LYS A 507 -1.63 7.64 -8.00
N ASP A 508 -2.54 7.69 -7.02
CA ASP A 508 -2.51 8.73 -5.97
C ASP A 508 -1.18 8.65 -5.16
N ALA A 509 -0.71 7.45 -4.86
CA ALA A 509 0.57 7.21 -4.19
C ALA A 509 1.76 7.72 -5.03
N LEU A 510 1.74 7.48 -6.34
CA LEU A 510 2.77 7.94 -7.27
C LEU A 510 2.85 9.46 -7.32
N ASP A 511 1.69 10.13 -7.37
CA ASP A 511 1.63 11.59 -7.33
C ASP A 511 2.19 12.14 -6.00
N ALA A 512 1.87 11.50 -4.88
CA ALA A 512 2.41 11.88 -3.58
C ALA A 512 3.92 11.60 -3.47
N ALA A 513 4.41 10.48 -3.99
CA ALA A 513 5.84 10.15 -4.02
C ALA A 513 6.63 11.16 -4.86
N ARG A 514 6.13 11.52 -6.03
CA ARG A 514 6.72 12.58 -6.88
C ARG A 514 6.74 13.92 -6.17
N ALA A 515 5.63 14.27 -5.48
CA ALA A 515 5.56 15.50 -4.71
C ALA A 515 6.53 15.52 -3.52
N SER A 516 6.81 14.35 -2.91
CA SER A 516 7.82 14.23 -1.84
C SER A 516 9.26 14.28 -2.38
N GLY A 517 9.45 13.99 -3.68
CA GLY A 517 10.76 13.85 -4.27
C GLY A 517 11.51 12.59 -3.84
N ASP A 518 10.85 11.55 -3.36
CA ASP A 518 11.48 10.27 -2.99
C ASP A 518 11.52 9.33 -4.19
N ALA A 519 12.65 9.32 -4.93
CA ALA A 519 12.81 8.50 -6.11
C ALA A 519 12.79 6.99 -5.82
N HIS A 520 13.27 6.56 -4.64
CA HIS A 520 13.16 5.16 -4.25
C HIS A 520 11.69 4.75 -4.08
N LEU A 521 10.91 5.58 -3.39
CA LEU A 521 9.48 5.35 -3.19
C LEU A 521 8.72 5.44 -4.54
N GLU A 522 9.07 6.41 -5.40
CA GLU A 522 8.52 6.52 -6.76
C GLU A 522 8.76 5.24 -7.55
N GLY A 523 10.01 4.74 -7.59
CA GLY A 523 10.36 3.50 -8.28
C GLY A 523 9.63 2.29 -7.71
N SER A 524 9.51 2.18 -6.38
CA SER A 524 8.78 1.10 -5.70
C SER A 524 7.29 1.13 -6.06
N ILE A 525 6.66 2.30 -6.05
CA ILE A 525 5.24 2.45 -6.42
C ILE A 525 5.02 2.15 -7.90
N LEU A 526 5.93 2.57 -8.79
CA LEU A 526 5.88 2.21 -10.20
C LEU A 526 5.94 0.68 -10.41
N GLY A 527 6.80 -0.02 -9.64
CA GLY A 527 6.85 -1.47 -9.61
C GLY A 527 5.51 -2.08 -9.19
N ASN A 528 4.97 -1.63 -8.06
CA ASN A 528 3.68 -2.13 -7.55
C ASN A 528 2.51 -1.84 -8.50
N LEU A 529 2.48 -0.66 -9.09
CA LEU A 529 1.46 -0.30 -10.09
C LEU A 529 1.59 -1.15 -11.34
N GLY A 530 2.83 -1.35 -11.83
CA GLY A 530 3.09 -2.23 -12.97
C GLY A 530 2.64 -3.67 -12.71
N ALA A 531 2.95 -4.23 -11.54
CA ALA A 531 2.46 -5.55 -11.14
C ALA A 531 0.92 -5.62 -11.05
N THR A 532 0.28 -4.56 -10.51
CA THR A 532 -1.18 -4.47 -10.42
C THR A 532 -1.83 -4.41 -11.81
N GLU A 533 -1.26 -3.65 -12.76
CA GLU A 533 -1.72 -3.59 -14.14
C GLU A 533 -1.52 -4.94 -14.87
N ALA A 534 -0.38 -5.61 -14.62
CA ALA A 534 -0.11 -6.94 -15.19
C ALA A 534 -1.13 -7.98 -14.69
N ASN A 535 -1.48 -7.97 -13.42
CA ASN A 535 -2.49 -8.86 -12.83
C ASN A 535 -3.89 -8.64 -13.41
N GLN A 536 -4.14 -7.48 -14.01
CA GLN A 536 -5.39 -7.16 -14.72
C GLN A 536 -5.30 -7.44 -16.23
N GLY A 537 -4.21 -8.01 -16.71
CA GLY A 537 -3.97 -8.31 -18.13
C GLY A 537 -3.51 -7.12 -18.98
N ARG A 538 -3.31 -5.94 -18.38
CA ARG A 538 -2.84 -4.73 -19.08
C ARG A 538 -1.31 -4.70 -19.16
N LEU A 539 -0.77 -5.64 -19.95
CA LEU A 539 0.67 -5.91 -19.98
C LEU A 539 1.50 -4.78 -20.62
N LEU A 540 0.96 -4.02 -21.59
CA LEU A 540 1.67 -2.86 -22.15
C LEU A 540 1.80 -1.73 -21.12
N ASP A 541 0.71 -1.42 -20.41
CA ASP A 541 0.72 -0.41 -19.35
C ASP A 541 1.71 -0.83 -18.25
N ALA A 542 1.69 -2.12 -17.89
CA ALA A 542 2.62 -2.69 -16.93
C ALA A 542 4.08 -2.55 -17.39
N ALA A 543 4.39 -2.87 -18.66
CA ALA A 543 5.74 -2.75 -19.21
C ALA A 543 6.25 -1.30 -19.15
N ALA A 544 5.41 -0.33 -19.53
CA ALA A 544 5.77 1.09 -19.48
C ALA A 544 6.11 1.56 -18.06
N LEU A 545 5.28 1.18 -17.07
CA LEU A 545 5.48 1.52 -15.67
C LEU A 545 6.72 0.86 -15.07
N LEU A 546 6.91 -0.44 -15.32
CA LEU A 546 8.07 -1.18 -14.84
C LEU A 546 9.37 -0.66 -15.46
N LYS A 547 9.34 -0.29 -16.74
CA LYS A 547 10.48 0.33 -17.42
C LYS A 547 10.88 1.67 -16.78
N GLN A 548 9.89 2.52 -16.44
CA GLN A 548 10.15 3.76 -15.69
C GLN A 548 10.74 3.46 -14.32
N GLY A 549 10.13 2.57 -13.54
CA GLY A 549 10.60 2.18 -12.22
C GLY A 549 12.02 1.60 -12.25
N LEU A 550 12.32 0.77 -13.26
CA LEU A 550 13.66 0.19 -13.46
C LEU A 550 14.71 1.26 -13.77
N ALA A 551 14.37 2.25 -14.62
CA ALA A 551 15.24 3.39 -14.88
C ALA A 551 15.53 4.18 -13.60
N THR A 552 14.49 4.49 -12.83
CA THR A 552 14.63 5.17 -11.53
C THR A 552 15.52 4.39 -10.56
N ALA A 553 15.33 3.08 -10.42
CA ALA A 553 16.17 2.23 -9.56
C ALA A 553 17.66 2.26 -9.97
N ARG A 554 17.94 2.20 -11.27
CA ARG A 554 19.31 2.28 -11.82
C ARG A 554 19.96 3.64 -11.60
N GLU A 555 19.23 4.73 -11.83
CA GLU A 555 19.71 6.09 -11.57
C GLU A 555 20.09 6.31 -10.11
N GLN A 556 19.37 5.65 -9.19
CA GLN A 556 19.66 5.68 -7.77
C GLN A 556 20.75 4.68 -7.33
N GLY A 557 21.16 3.77 -8.18
CA GLY A 557 22.08 2.67 -7.83
C GLY A 557 21.46 1.67 -6.87
N ASP A 558 20.10 1.61 -6.80
CA ASP A 558 19.37 0.71 -5.92
C ASP A 558 19.26 -0.69 -6.53
N THR A 559 20.23 -1.53 -6.21
CA THR A 559 20.32 -2.89 -6.76
C THR A 559 19.19 -3.80 -6.31
N ASN A 560 18.59 -3.57 -5.13
CA ASN A 560 17.47 -4.38 -4.66
C ASN A 560 16.18 -4.02 -5.41
N LEU A 561 15.91 -2.73 -5.57
CA LEU A 561 14.78 -2.26 -6.34
C LEU A 561 14.94 -2.60 -7.84
N GLU A 562 16.17 -2.51 -8.39
CA GLU A 562 16.47 -2.96 -9.74
C GLU A 562 16.11 -4.44 -9.92
N ALA A 563 16.56 -5.32 -9.01
CA ALA A 563 16.27 -6.74 -9.06
C ALA A 563 14.77 -7.05 -8.98
N LEU A 564 14.06 -6.40 -8.05
CA LEU A 564 12.61 -6.56 -7.88
C LEU A 564 11.85 -6.22 -9.17
N ILE A 565 12.09 -5.02 -9.71
CA ILE A 565 11.35 -4.54 -10.89
C ILE A 565 11.77 -5.31 -12.14
N ALA A 566 13.05 -5.65 -12.28
CA ALA A 566 13.53 -6.47 -13.40
C ALA A 566 12.85 -7.84 -13.42
N THR A 567 12.69 -8.50 -12.27
CA THR A 567 11.94 -9.76 -12.15
C THR A 567 10.49 -9.61 -12.61
N GLN A 568 9.79 -8.57 -12.18
CA GLN A 568 8.42 -8.30 -12.63
C GLN A 568 8.35 -8.07 -14.15
N LEU A 569 9.32 -7.35 -14.71
CA LEU A 569 9.39 -7.09 -16.15
C LEU A 569 9.64 -8.37 -16.96
N VAL A 570 10.39 -9.35 -16.43
CA VAL A 570 10.54 -10.68 -17.06
C VAL A 570 9.18 -11.32 -17.28
N TRP A 571 8.32 -11.34 -16.26
CA TRP A 571 6.98 -11.93 -16.34
C TRP A 571 6.04 -11.20 -17.29
N VAL A 572 6.25 -9.88 -17.47
CA VAL A 572 5.48 -9.07 -18.42
C VAL A 572 5.96 -9.29 -19.86
N LEU A 573 7.26 -9.43 -20.11
CA LEU A 573 7.82 -9.59 -21.46
C LEU A 573 7.62 -10.99 -22.04
N ALA A 574 7.64 -12.02 -21.20
CA ALA A 574 7.53 -13.40 -21.64
C ALA A 574 6.27 -13.68 -22.48
N PRO A 575 5.05 -13.22 -22.13
CA PRO A 575 3.85 -13.41 -22.95
C PRO A 575 3.93 -12.80 -24.36
N PHE A 576 4.74 -11.74 -24.56
CA PHE A 576 4.94 -11.14 -25.89
C PHE A 576 5.86 -11.97 -26.78
N GLY A 577 6.58 -12.95 -26.21
CA GLY A 577 7.56 -13.75 -26.94
C GLY A 577 8.94 -13.10 -27.01
N HIS A 578 9.21 -12.07 -26.19
CA HIS A 578 10.51 -11.42 -26.06
C HIS A 578 11.42 -12.21 -25.10
N ASP A 579 11.50 -13.53 -25.29
CA ASP A 579 12.20 -14.45 -24.39
C ASP A 579 13.69 -14.12 -24.22
N ALA A 580 14.35 -13.57 -25.24
CA ALA A 580 15.76 -13.17 -25.16
C ALA A 580 15.94 -11.98 -24.21
N ALA A 581 15.10 -10.97 -24.31
CA ALA A 581 15.09 -9.80 -23.42
C ALA A 581 14.73 -10.17 -21.99
N ALA A 582 13.69 -11.00 -21.82
CA ALA A 582 13.27 -11.52 -20.52
C ALA A 582 14.39 -12.34 -19.85
N ARG A 583 15.08 -13.20 -20.61
CA ARG A 583 16.23 -13.98 -20.10
C ARG A 583 17.39 -13.09 -19.68
N ALA A 584 17.75 -12.11 -20.49
CA ALA A 584 18.83 -11.18 -20.17
C ALA A 584 18.54 -10.37 -18.88
N LEU A 585 17.28 -9.98 -18.66
CA LEU A 585 16.88 -9.36 -17.38
C LEU A 585 16.97 -10.33 -16.20
N ALA A 586 16.53 -11.58 -16.35
CA ALA A 586 16.65 -12.60 -15.31
C ALA A 586 18.14 -12.91 -14.98
N GLU A 587 19.00 -12.98 -16.00
CA GLU A 587 20.46 -13.13 -15.83
C GLU A 587 21.08 -11.92 -15.13
N ARG A 588 20.56 -10.71 -15.39
CA ARG A 588 20.96 -9.49 -14.66
C ARG A 588 20.56 -9.59 -13.19
N VAL A 589 19.34 -10.04 -12.87
CA VAL A 589 18.90 -10.29 -11.48
C VAL A 589 19.81 -11.32 -10.80
N LEU A 590 20.15 -12.42 -11.50
CA LEU A 590 21.09 -13.42 -11.01
C LEU A 590 22.45 -12.82 -10.69
N ALA A 591 22.98 -11.94 -11.55
CA ALA A 591 24.24 -11.25 -11.32
C ALA A 591 24.19 -10.29 -10.11
N LEU A 592 23.08 -9.61 -9.90
CA LEU A 592 22.85 -8.74 -8.73
C LEU A 592 22.80 -9.56 -7.42
N GLY A 593 22.14 -10.73 -7.44
CA GLY A 593 22.06 -11.66 -6.30
C GLY A 593 23.32 -12.50 -6.08
N GLY A 594 24.21 -12.56 -7.06
CA GLY A 594 25.33 -13.48 -7.09
C GLY A 594 26.37 -13.29 -5.99
N ALA A 595 27.21 -14.32 -5.81
CA ALA A 595 28.27 -14.41 -4.79
C ALA A 595 27.77 -14.36 -3.33
N GLY A 596 26.55 -14.91 -3.07
CA GLY A 596 26.01 -15.01 -1.71
C GLY A 596 25.52 -13.68 -1.11
N ARG A 597 25.39 -12.64 -1.94
CA ARG A 597 24.93 -11.31 -1.51
C ARG A 597 23.43 -11.28 -1.21
N ASN A 598 22.63 -11.99 -2.02
CA ASN A 598 21.19 -12.11 -1.82
C ASN A 598 20.67 -13.39 -2.46
N THR A 599 20.48 -14.43 -1.65
CA THR A 599 19.98 -15.75 -2.09
C THR A 599 18.56 -15.68 -2.64
N HIS A 600 17.75 -14.76 -2.11
CA HIS A 600 16.36 -14.57 -2.57
C HIS A 600 16.31 -14.15 -4.03
N TRP A 601 17.12 -13.17 -4.46
CA TRP A 601 17.19 -12.76 -5.87
C TRP A 601 17.72 -13.87 -6.78
N GLN A 602 18.60 -14.73 -6.24
CA GLN A 602 19.05 -15.90 -6.98
C GLN A 602 17.89 -16.88 -7.22
N ALA A 603 17.04 -17.13 -6.23
CA ALA A 603 15.87 -17.98 -6.39
C ALA A 603 14.84 -17.39 -7.36
N GLU A 604 14.58 -16.08 -7.30
CA GLU A 604 13.70 -15.37 -8.25
C GLU A 604 14.20 -15.48 -9.68
N ALA A 605 15.50 -15.28 -9.91
CA ALA A 605 16.11 -15.41 -11.22
C ALA A 605 16.07 -16.85 -11.74
N ASP A 606 16.41 -17.85 -10.91
CA ASP A 606 16.32 -19.27 -11.27
C ASP A 606 14.89 -19.67 -11.63
N TRP A 607 13.88 -19.17 -10.88
CA TRP A 607 12.47 -19.39 -11.19
C TRP A 607 12.08 -18.78 -12.53
N ALA A 608 12.43 -17.51 -12.76
CA ALA A 608 12.10 -16.80 -13.99
C ALA A 608 12.75 -17.47 -15.23
N ILE A 609 14.02 -17.88 -15.13
CA ILE A 609 14.74 -18.61 -16.21
C ILE A 609 14.07 -19.97 -16.46
N ALA A 610 13.73 -20.69 -15.40
CA ALA A 610 13.04 -21.98 -15.52
C ALA A 610 11.67 -21.87 -16.19
N ALA A 611 10.91 -20.82 -15.89
CA ALA A 611 9.64 -20.55 -16.55
C ALA A 611 9.82 -20.24 -18.06
N LEU A 612 10.85 -19.50 -18.44
CA LEU A 612 11.21 -19.28 -19.85
C LEU A 612 11.63 -20.59 -20.55
N ASP A 613 12.32 -21.48 -19.86
CA ASP A 613 12.66 -22.80 -20.38
C ASP A 613 11.43 -23.69 -20.54
N ALA A 614 10.48 -23.65 -19.61
CA ALA A 614 9.19 -24.34 -19.73
C ALA A 614 8.39 -23.87 -20.94
N ARG A 615 8.35 -22.57 -21.21
CA ARG A 615 7.71 -21.99 -22.42
C ARG A 615 8.27 -22.55 -23.72
N ARG A 616 9.57 -22.82 -23.76
CA ARG A 616 10.26 -23.44 -24.90
C ARG A 616 10.23 -24.97 -24.91
N ARG A 617 9.51 -25.57 -23.97
CA ARG A 617 9.42 -27.03 -23.73
C ARG A 617 10.76 -27.70 -23.41
N ALA A 618 11.72 -26.93 -22.88
CA ALA A 618 12.95 -27.45 -22.33
C ALA A 618 12.71 -27.98 -20.90
N TRP A 619 11.89 -29.04 -20.80
CA TRP A 619 11.34 -29.51 -19.54
C TRP A 619 12.38 -29.87 -18.48
N SER A 620 13.49 -30.53 -18.91
CA SER A 620 14.58 -30.92 -18.02
C SER A 620 15.24 -29.70 -17.37
N ASP A 621 15.53 -28.68 -18.18
CA ASP A 621 16.20 -27.45 -17.71
C ASP A 621 15.25 -26.63 -16.82
N ALA A 622 13.96 -26.58 -17.20
CA ALA A 622 12.93 -25.92 -16.40
C ALA A 622 12.81 -26.56 -15.01
N LEU A 623 12.63 -27.88 -14.94
CA LEU A 623 12.49 -28.57 -13.66
C LEU A 623 13.75 -28.47 -12.79
N ALA A 624 14.94 -28.49 -13.40
CA ALA A 624 16.21 -28.28 -12.69
C ALA A 624 16.33 -26.84 -12.13
N GLY A 625 15.91 -25.82 -12.88
CA GLY A 625 15.87 -24.42 -12.42
C GLY A 625 14.89 -24.24 -11.26
N TYR A 626 13.69 -24.76 -11.38
CA TYR A 626 12.70 -24.75 -10.29
C TYR A 626 13.20 -25.47 -9.03
N ALA A 627 13.94 -26.57 -9.17
CA ALA A 627 14.50 -27.28 -8.03
C ALA A 627 15.54 -26.42 -7.28
N ARG A 628 16.36 -25.64 -7.99
CA ARG A 628 17.30 -24.69 -7.35
C ARG A 628 16.54 -23.59 -6.60
N ALA A 629 15.57 -22.93 -7.22
CA ALA A 629 14.74 -21.91 -6.58
C ALA A 629 14.00 -22.47 -5.35
N ARG A 630 13.41 -23.67 -5.47
CA ARG A 630 12.73 -24.36 -4.38
C ARG A 630 13.64 -24.62 -3.18
N ALA A 631 14.87 -25.05 -3.43
CA ALA A 631 15.84 -25.33 -2.37
C ALA A 631 16.17 -24.07 -1.56
N ILE A 632 16.35 -22.94 -2.23
CA ILE A 632 16.61 -21.65 -1.59
C ILE A 632 15.41 -21.17 -0.77
N TYR A 633 14.22 -21.12 -1.36
CA TYR A 633 13.01 -20.69 -0.64
C TYR A 633 12.66 -21.60 0.56
N ALA A 634 12.93 -22.90 0.44
CA ALA A 634 12.73 -23.81 1.55
C ALA A 634 13.72 -23.56 2.69
N ALA A 635 14.99 -23.27 2.36
CA ALA A 635 16.02 -22.95 3.33
C ALA A 635 15.75 -21.62 4.05
N GLU A 636 15.20 -20.64 3.34
CA GLU A 636 14.80 -19.33 3.88
C GLU A 636 13.48 -19.36 4.65
N GLY A 637 12.71 -20.46 4.57
CA GLY A 637 11.35 -20.50 5.10
C GLY A 637 10.37 -19.59 4.36
N ALA A 638 10.70 -19.16 3.15
CA ALA A 638 9.95 -18.20 2.33
C ALA A 638 8.67 -18.82 1.74
N THR A 639 7.72 -19.18 2.60
CA THR A 639 6.49 -19.89 2.22
C THR A 639 5.60 -19.10 1.26
N ARG A 640 5.68 -17.76 1.22
CA ARG A 640 4.94 -16.91 0.26
C ARG A 640 5.43 -17.14 -1.18
N SER A 641 6.73 -17.23 -1.40
CA SER A 641 7.32 -17.50 -2.72
C SER A 641 7.31 -18.99 -3.07
N LEU A 642 7.46 -19.86 -2.07
CA LEU A 642 7.50 -21.33 -2.27
C LEU A 642 6.16 -21.88 -2.77
N ALA A 643 5.02 -21.39 -2.29
CA ALA A 643 3.72 -21.93 -2.67
C ALA A 643 3.42 -21.71 -4.18
N PRO A 644 3.51 -20.50 -4.76
CA PRO A 644 3.28 -20.31 -6.19
C PRO A 644 4.32 -21.04 -7.07
N LEU A 645 5.59 -21.12 -6.64
CA LEU A 645 6.59 -21.93 -7.32
C LEU A 645 6.20 -23.40 -7.40
N LEU A 646 5.71 -23.99 -6.30
CA LEU A 646 5.24 -25.38 -6.30
C LEU A 646 4.07 -25.61 -7.25
N ALA A 647 3.14 -24.65 -7.33
CA ALA A 647 2.04 -24.71 -8.28
C ALA A 647 2.54 -24.68 -9.74
N GLU A 648 3.57 -23.87 -10.03
CA GLU A 648 4.19 -23.81 -11.35
C GLU A 648 4.95 -25.11 -11.68
N ILE A 649 5.61 -25.73 -10.70
CA ILE A 649 6.26 -27.04 -10.86
C ILE A 649 5.21 -28.10 -11.21
N VAL A 650 4.05 -28.14 -10.50
CA VAL A 650 2.97 -29.08 -10.81
C VAL A 650 2.51 -28.91 -12.25
N ALA A 651 2.31 -27.69 -12.69
CA ALA A 651 1.86 -27.35 -14.01
C ALA A 651 2.88 -27.78 -15.09
N THR A 652 4.15 -27.43 -14.91
CA THR A 652 5.24 -27.74 -15.84
C THR A 652 5.50 -29.26 -15.91
N ALA A 653 5.53 -29.94 -14.76
CA ALA A 653 5.70 -31.39 -14.71
C ALA A 653 4.50 -32.12 -15.35
N SER A 654 3.27 -31.61 -15.17
CA SER A 654 2.08 -32.13 -15.84
C SER A 654 2.15 -31.97 -17.34
N ASP A 655 2.64 -30.84 -17.86
CA ASP A 655 2.84 -30.62 -19.30
C ASP A 655 3.99 -31.47 -19.87
N ALA A 656 5.01 -31.74 -19.07
CA ALA A 656 6.12 -32.63 -19.39
C ALA A 656 5.75 -34.14 -19.34
N GLY A 657 4.62 -34.50 -18.75
CA GLY A 657 4.21 -35.88 -18.50
C GLY A 657 4.93 -36.53 -17.30
N ASP A 658 5.63 -35.75 -16.48
CA ASP A 658 6.34 -36.25 -15.28
C ASP A 658 5.37 -36.33 -14.08
N ALA A 659 4.71 -37.46 -13.95
CA ALA A 659 3.77 -37.74 -12.87
C ALA A 659 4.45 -37.81 -11.50
N GLY A 660 5.75 -38.13 -11.41
CA GLY A 660 6.52 -38.18 -10.19
C GLY A 660 6.70 -36.77 -9.61
N ALA A 661 7.33 -35.87 -10.38
CA ALA A 661 7.57 -34.49 -10.02
C ALA A 661 6.25 -33.74 -9.71
N ALA A 662 5.21 -33.93 -10.52
CA ALA A 662 3.91 -33.30 -10.30
C ALA A 662 3.28 -33.67 -8.96
N ARG A 663 3.26 -34.98 -8.60
CA ARG A 663 2.71 -35.44 -7.31
C ARG A 663 3.53 -34.99 -6.13
N GLU A 664 4.86 -35.01 -6.24
CA GLU A 664 5.76 -34.53 -5.19
C GLU A 664 5.52 -33.05 -4.89
N ALA A 665 5.51 -32.20 -5.92
CA ALA A 665 5.26 -30.78 -5.77
C ALA A 665 3.86 -30.49 -5.21
N ALA A 666 2.83 -31.19 -5.67
CA ALA A 666 1.47 -31.06 -5.15
C ALA A 666 1.36 -31.48 -3.68
N SER A 667 2.08 -32.54 -3.27
CA SER A 667 2.14 -32.99 -1.88
C SER A 667 2.82 -31.94 -1.00
N ALA A 668 3.95 -31.38 -1.46
CA ALA A 668 4.64 -30.29 -0.78
C ALA A 668 3.74 -29.05 -0.65
N PHE A 669 3.02 -28.69 -1.73
CA PHE A 669 2.05 -27.57 -1.67
C PHE A 669 0.96 -27.79 -0.62
N ARG A 670 0.37 -29.01 -0.57
CA ARG A 670 -0.69 -29.34 0.40
C ARG A 670 -0.22 -29.17 1.84
N SER A 671 1.04 -29.46 2.14
CA SER A 671 1.61 -29.24 3.49
C SER A 671 1.70 -27.75 3.86
N LEU A 672 1.76 -26.85 2.87
CA LEU A 672 1.78 -25.40 3.05
C LEU A 672 0.37 -24.75 3.01
N ALA A 673 -0.68 -25.50 2.63
CA ALA A 673 -2.03 -24.99 2.43
C ALA A 673 -2.80 -24.81 3.76
N ASN A 674 -2.17 -24.14 4.73
CA ASN A 674 -2.73 -23.85 6.05
C ASN A 674 -3.61 -22.60 6.09
N THR A 675 -3.52 -21.71 5.09
CA THR A 675 -4.32 -20.48 4.96
C THR A 675 -5.46 -20.66 3.94
N PRO A 676 -6.58 -19.91 4.05
CA PRO A 676 -7.65 -19.94 3.05
C PRO A 676 -7.17 -19.61 1.64
N GLU A 677 -6.27 -18.63 1.52
CA GLU A 677 -5.67 -18.20 0.27
C GLU A 677 -4.93 -19.36 -0.42
N ARG A 678 -4.02 -20.03 0.29
CA ARG A 678 -3.30 -21.19 -0.28
C ARG A 678 -4.23 -22.36 -0.58
N ARG A 679 -5.25 -22.60 0.25
CA ARG A 679 -6.25 -23.65 -0.03
C ARG A 679 -7.03 -23.41 -1.33
N SER A 680 -7.19 -22.14 -1.75
CA SER A 680 -7.89 -21.80 -3.00
C SER A 680 -7.19 -22.33 -4.27
N TRP A 681 -5.89 -22.65 -4.19
CA TRP A 681 -5.12 -23.25 -5.29
C TRP A 681 -5.33 -24.75 -5.44
N LEU A 682 -5.77 -25.47 -4.39
CA LEU A 682 -5.87 -26.93 -4.41
C LEU A 682 -6.74 -27.48 -5.55
N PRO A 683 -7.91 -26.89 -5.89
CA PRO A 683 -8.70 -27.37 -7.02
C PRO A 683 -7.97 -27.30 -8.37
N LEU A 684 -7.12 -26.26 -8.57
CA LEU A 684 -6.29 -26.15 -9.76
C LEU A 684 -5.26 -27.28 -9.83
N LEU A 685 -4.56 -27.55 -8.73
CA LEU A 685 -3.55 -28.62 -8.68
C LEU A 685 -4.19 -30.01 -8.85
N ASP A 686 -5.37 -30.21 -8.28
CA ASP A 686 -6.12 -31.47 -8.43
C ASP A 686 -6.56 -31.67 -9.89
N ALA A 687 -6.97 -30.62 -10.57
CA ALA A 687 -7.28 -30.66 -12.00
C ALA A 687 -6.05 -31.01 -12.86
N GLU A 688 -4.86 -30.44 -12.56
CA GLU A 688 -3.62 -30.79 -13.25
C GLU A 688 -3.28 -32.29 -13.08
N LEU A 689 -3.38 -32.82 -11.86
CA LEU A 689 -3.11 -34.21 -11.58
C LEU A 689 -4.17 -35.15 -12.24
N SER A 690 -5.43 -34.75 -12.31
CA SER A 690 -6.50 -35.46 -13.01
C SER A 690 -6.22 -35.55 -14.50
N ARG A 691 -5.83 -34.42 -15.11
CA ARG A 691 -5.43 -34.36 -16.54
C ARG A 691 -4.26 -35.31 -16.83
N LEU A 692 -3.23 -35.24 -15.98
CA LEU A 692 -2.06 -36.13 -16.07
C LEU A 692 -2.42 -37.61 -15.90
N GLY A 693 -3.48 -37.90 -15.14
CA GLY A 693 -4.07 -39.23 -15.00
C GLY A 693 -4.90 -39.70 -16.19
N GLY A 694 -5.07 -38.89 -17.22
CA GLY A 694 -5.80 -39.23 -18.45
C GLY A 694 -7.23 -38.64 -18.54
N ASP A 695 -7.74 -38.00 -17.48
CA ASP A 695 -9.07 -37.37 -17.49
C ASP A 695 -8.98 -35.89 -17.85
N ALA A 696 -8.59 -35.59 -19.09
CA ALA A 696 -8.44 -34.22 -19.56
C ALA A 696 -9.81 -33.48 -19.64
N ALA A 697 -10.89 -34.17 -19.95
CA ALA A 697 -12.21 -33.57 -20.07
C ALA A 697 -12.77 -33.20 -18.68
N GLY A 698 -12.70 -34.12 -17.71
CA GLY A 698 -13.11 -33.83 -16.33
C GLY A 698 -12.27 -32.76 -15.66
N ALA A 699 -10.97 -32.73 -15.95
CA ALA A 699 -10.07 -31.67 -15.48
C ALA A 699 -10.48 -30.27 -16.03
N ALA A 700 -10.79 -30.16 -17.31
CA ALA A 700 -11.28 -28.93 -17.94
C ALA A 700 -12.62 -28.48 -17.34
N ASP A 701 -13.53 -29.41 -17.11
CA ASP A 701 -14.84 -29.12 -16.50
C ASP A 701 -14.66 -28.67 -15.01
N ALA A 702 -13.69 -29.25 -14.28
CA ALA A 702 -13.35 -28.82 -12.92
C ALA A 702 -12.82 -27.39 -12.88
N LEU A 703 -11.91 -27.00 -13.80
CA LEU A 703 -11.45 -25.61 -13.91
C LEU A 703 -12.57 -24.64 -14.31
N GLY A 704 -13.52 -25.08 -15.16
CA GLY A 704 -14.70 -24.30 -15.47
C GLY A 704 -15.51 -23.95 -14.21
N LYS A 705 -15.80 -24.95 -13.38
CA LYS A 705 -16.51 -24.79 -12.09
C LYS A 705 -15.73 -23.92 -11.10
N LEU A 706 -14.39 -24.06 -11.05
CA LEU A 706 -13.54 -23.23 -10.23
C LEU A 706 -13.67 -21.76 -10.60
N LEU A 707 -13.63 -21.44 -11.88
CA LEU A 707 -13.79 -20.05 -12.37
C LEU A 707 -15.19 -19.51 -12.11
N ASP A 708 -16.24 -20.35 -12.24
CA ASP A 708 -17.63 -19.95 -11.97
C ASP A 708 -17.86 -19.67 -10.45
N ALA A 709 -17.01 -20.23 -9.58
CA ALA A 709 -17.01 -19.94 -8.14
C ALA A 709 -16.29 -18.63 -7.75
N ASN A 710 -15.80 -17.85 -8.73
CA ASN A 710 -15.10 -16.58 -8.53
C ASN A 710 -13.91 -16.66 -7.57
N PRO A 711 -12.87 -17.44 -7.89
CA PRO A 711 -11.69 -17.60 -7.04
C PRO A 711 -10.87 -16.31 -6.97
N SER A 712 -9.85 -16.27 -6.08
CA SER A 712 -8.91 -15.13 -6.03
C SER A 712 -8.23 -14.89 -7.38
N ALA A 713 -7.88 -13.62 -7.67
CA ALA A 713 -7.36 -13.22 -8.98
C ALA A 713 -6.17 -14.05 -9.49
N PRO A 714 -5.15 -14.43 -8.70
CA PRO A 714 -4.06 -15.28 -9.17
C PRO A 714 -4.51 -16.69 -9.57
N VAL A 715 -5.44 -17.29 -8.81
CA VAL A 715 -6.00 -18.60 -9.11
C VAL A 715 -6.88 -18.51 -10.36
N ALA A 716 -7.71 -17.47 -10.48
CA ALA A 716 -8.56 -17.22 -11.64
C ALA A 716 -7.73 -17.11 -12.92
N GLN A 717 -6.65 -16.33 -12.90
CA GLN A 717 -5.73 -16.18 -14.02
C GLN A 717 -5.14 -17.54 -14.44
N SER A 718 -4.51 -18.25 -13.49
CA SER A 718 -3.87 -19.53 -13.77
C SER A 718 -4.88 -20.54 -14.31
N ALA A 719 -6.07 -20.65 -13.69
CA ALA A 719 -7.14 -21.54 -14.14
C ALA A 719 -7.66 -21.19 -15.53
N LEU A 720 -7.82 -19.90 -15.83
CA LEU A 720 -8.33 -19.43 -17.12
C LEU A 720 -7.39 -19.80 -18.26
N PHE A 721 -6.08 -19.50 -18.11
CA PHE A 721 -5.10 -19.82 -19.15
C PHE A 721 -4.90 -21.33 -19.34
N ARG A 722 -4.97 -22.11 -18.26
CA ARG A 722 -4.97 -23.60 -18.34
C ARG A 722 -6.21 -24.12 -19.06
N LEU A 723 -7.38 -23.69 -18.63
CA LEU A 723 -8.65 -24.08 -19.26
C LEU A 723 -8.68 -23.77 -20.76
N GLY A 724 -8.22 -22.57 -21.17
CA GLY A 724 -8.16 -22.18 -22.57
C GLY A 724 -7.31 -23.15 -23.42
N ARG A 725 -6.10 -23.44 -22.96
CA ARG A 725 -5.21 -24.41 -23.63
C ARG A 725 -5.82 -25.81 -23.68
N TRP A 726 -6.46 -26.27 -22.62
CA TRP A 726 -7.08 -27.60 -22.59
C TRP A 726 -8.32 -27.68 -23.47
N GLN A 727 -9.14 -26.62 -23.55
CA GLN A 727 -10.29 -26.56 -24.42
C GLN A 727 -9.88 -26.64 -25.90
N LEU A 728 -8.79 -25.95 -26.30
CA LEU A 728 -8.21 -26.06 -27.63
C LEU A 728 -7.71 -27.47 -27.91
N ALA A 729 -6.95 -28.07 -26.99
CA ALA A 729 -6.42 -29.43 -27.12
C ALA A 729 -7.53 -30.49 -27.18
N LEU A 730 -8.68 -30.26 -26.52
CA LEU A 730 -9.86 -31.12 -26.57
C LEU A 730 -10.76 -30.89 -27.79
N GLY A 731 -10.38 -29.98 -28.70
CA GLY A 731 -11.23 -29.62 -29.86
C GLY A 731 -12.51 -28.90 -29.51
N ARG A 732 -12.52 -28.12 -28.42
CA ARG A 732 -13.69 -27.34 -27.94
C ARG A 732 -13.47 -25.83 -28.10
N PRO A 733 -13.16 -25.29 -29.28
CA PRO A 733 -12.82 -23.86 -29.45
C PRO A 733 -14.02 -22.93 -29.16
N ASP A 734 -15.25 -23.36 -29.42
CA ASP A 734 -16.44 -22.56 -29.12
C ASP A 734 -16.64 -22.37 -27.61
N ALA A 735 -16.24 -23.34 -26.78
CA ALA A 735 -16.30 -23.21 -25.34
C ALA A 735 -15.31 -22.13 -24.80
N LEU A 736 -14.15 -21.99 -25.45
CA LEU A 736 -13.21 -20.90 -25.16
C LEU A 736 -13.81 -19.56 -25.57
N LEU A 737 -14.34 -19.45 -26.81
CA LEU A 737 -14.88 -18.20 -27.33
C LEU A 737 -16.14 -17.72 -26.60
N ALA A 738 -16.90 -18.62 -25.98
CA ALA A 738 -18.11 -18.27 -25.24
C ALA A 738 -17.85 -17.72 -23.83
N ARG A 739 -16.63 -17.84 -23.30
CA ARG A 739 -16.32 -17.44 -21.92
C ARG A 739 -15.94 -15.97 -21.83
N THR A 740 -16.81 -15.15 -21.22
CA THR A 740 -16.62 -13.70 -21.07
C THR A 740 -15.45 -13.33 -20.14
N ALA A 741 -15.01 -14.24 -19.26
CA ALA A 741 -13.84 -14.03 -18.40
C ALA A 741 -12.54 -13.72 -19.16
N TRP A 742 -12.50 -13.95 -20.48
CA TRP A 742 -11.36 -13.57 -21.31
C TRP A 742 -11.32 -12.08 -21.67
N GLU A 743 -12.44 -11.36 -21.63
CA GLU A 743 -12.55 -10.00 -22.16
C GLU A 743 -11.49 -9.04 -21.59
N PRO A 744 -11.21 -9.00 -20.27
CA PRO A 744 -10.18 -8.12 -19.73
C PRO A 744 -8.76 -8.43 -20.27
N TRP A 745 -8.48 -9.72 -20.53
CA TRP A 745 -7.17 -10.18 -20.99
C TRP A 745 -6.95 -9.99 -22.49
N LEU A 746 -8.02 -9.98 -23.26
CA LEU A 746 -7.98 -9.81 -24.73
C LEU A 746 -7.57 -8.40 -25.14
N GLU A 747 -7.52 -7.44 -24.25
CA GLU A 747 -7.12 -6.09 -24.57
C GLU A 747 -5.61 -5.95 -24.82
N GLN A 748 -4.78 -6.48 -23.93
CA GLN A 748 -3.33 -6.30 -23.99
C GLN A 748 -2.52 -7.57 -23.74
N HIS A 749 -3.14 -8.73 -23.49
CA HIS A 749 -2.41 -9.96 -23.17
C HIS A 749 -2.17 -10.84 -24.41
N PRO A 750 -0.92 -10.96 -24.89
CA PRO A 750 -0.63 -11.62 -26.17
C PRO A 750 -1.03 -13.11 -26.21
N GLU A 751 -0.88 -13.85 -25.11
CA GLU A 751 -1.24 -15.27 -25.07
C GLU A 751 -2.76 -15.47 -25.13
N ALA A 752 -3.52 -14.59 -24.48
CA ALA A 752 -5.00 -14.64 -24.56
C ALA A 752 -5.47 -14.40 -25.99
N ILE A 753 -4.88 -13.39 -26.65
CA ILE A 753 -5.17 -13.07 -28.05
C ILE A 753 -4.75 -14.24 -28.96
N ALA A 754 -3.57 -14.84 -28.75
CA ALA A 754 -3.12 -15.98 -29.52
C ALA A 754 -4.06 -17.20 -29.40
N MET A 755 -4.50 -17.52 -28.20
CA MET A 755 -5.50 -18.59 -27.98
C MET A 755 -6.83 -18.28 -28.67
N ARG A 756 -7.30 -17.02 -28.63
CA ARG A 756 -8.50 -16.59 -29.36
C ARG A 756 -8.34 -16.72 -30.87
N ILE A 757 -7.18 -16.34 -31.42
CA ILE A 757 -6.86 -16.51 -32.86
C ILE A 757 -6.97 -17.99 -33.26
N GLU A 758 -6.38 -18.89 -32.45
CA GLU A 758 -6.43 -20.33 -32.70
C GLU A 758 -7.87 -20.85 -32.67
N ALA A 759 -8.68 -20.45 -31.71
CA ALA A 759 -10.08 -20.80 -31.61
C ALA A 759 -10.91 -20.25 -32.79
N LEU A 760 -10.67 -19.02 -33.21
CA LEU A 760 -11.34 -18.42 -34.35
C LEU A 760 -10.98 -19.13 -35.64
N ARG A 761 -9.74 -19.55 -35.86
CA ARG A 761 -9.30 -20.35 -37.01
C ARG A 761 -9.94 -21.72 -36.99
N ALA A 762 -9.97 -22.39 -35.84
CA ALA A 762 -10.60 -23.70 -35.68
C ALA A 762 -12.13 -23.68 -35.95
N THR A 763 -12.77 -22.53 -35.74
CA THR A 763 -14.21 -22.33 -36.04
C THR A 763 -14.44 -21.64 -37.38
N SER A 764 -13.45 -21.60 -38.28
CA SER A 764 -13.54 -21.01 -39.65
C SER A 764 -13.87 -19.50 -39.68
N ARG A 765 -13.62 -18.76 -38.58
CA ARG A 765 -13.82 -17.31 -38.47
C ARG A 765 -12.54 -16.57 -38.88
N THR A 766 -12.03 -16.84 -40.10
CA THR A 766 -10.69 -16.41 -40.56
C THR A 766 -10.51 -14.90 -40.58
N ALA A 767 -11.49 -14.12 -41.03
CA ALA A 767 -11.38 -12.66 -41.07
C ALA A 767 -11.18 -12.04 -39.66
N LEU A 768 -11.86 -12.58 -38.65
CA LEU A 768 -11.69 -12.15 -37.27
C LEU A 768 -10.30 -12.58 -36.71
N ALA A 769 -9.87 -13.79 -37.05
CA ALA A 769 -8.55 -14.28 -36.67
C ALA A 769 -7.42 -13.43 -37.25
N ASP A 770 -7.55 -12.98 -38.51
CA ASP A 770 -6.55 -12.15 -39.17
C ASP A 770 -6.51 -10.72 -38.57
N ALA A 771 -7.67 -10.17 -38.22
CA ALA A 771 -7.73 -8.89 -37.50
C ALA A 771 -7.03 -8.95 -36.12
N GLU A 772 -7.30 -10.00 -35.36
CA GLU A 772 -6.64 -10.23 -34.06
C GLU A 772 -5.14 -10.52 -34.22
N GLN A 773 -4.72 -11.16 -35.31
CA GLN A 773 -3.31 -11.40 -35.62
C GLN A 773 -2.57 -10.07 -35.85
N GLN A 774 -3.13 -9.16 -36.65
CA GLN A 774 -2.56 -7.82 -36.86
C GLN A 774 -2.42 -7.05 -35.54
N ARG A 775 -3.41 -7.16 -34.68
CA ARG A 775 -3.38 -6.56 -33.34
C ARG A 775 -2.29 -7.16 -32.47
N LEU A 776 -2.13 -8.48 -32.46
CA LEU A 776 -1.09 -9.18 -31.73
C LEU A 776 0.30 -8.77 -32.19
N ASP A 777 0.49 -8.64 -33.52
CA ASP A 777 1.76 -8.21 -34.09
C ASP A 777 2.09 -6.75 -33.71
N ALA A 778 1.11 -5.87 -33.68
CA ALA A 778 1.26 -4.50 -33.21
C ALA A 778 1.64 -4.43 -31.72
N LEU A 779 0.98 -5.25 -30.88
CA LEU A 779 1.31 -5.34 -29.43
C LEU A 779 2.76 -5.80 -29.23
N ARG A 780 3.21 -6.81 -29.95
CA ARG A 780 4.60 -7.31 -29.87
C ARG A 780 5.65 -6.32 -30.36
N ALA A 781 5.28 -5.44 -31.29
CA ALA A 781 6.19 -4.42 -31.82
C ALA A 781 6.22 -3.13 -30.96
N ALA A 782 5.42 -3.05 -29.91
CA ALA A 782 5.33 -1.85 -29.08
C ALA A 782 6.68 -1.52 -28.41
N PRO A 783 7.07 -0.22 -28.33
CA PRO A 783 8.39 0.18 -27.82
C PRO A 783 8.63 -0.19 -26.35
N ASP A 784 7.56 -0.32 -25.57
CA ASP A 784 7.66 -0.62 -24.13
C ASP A 784 7.96 -2.08 -23.85
N VAL A 785 7.75 -2.97 -24.80
CA VAL A 785 8.07 -4.40 -24.69
C VAL A 785 9.23 -4.82 -25.58
N ASN A 786 9.49 -4.10 -26.67
CA ASN A 786 10.65 -4.34 -27.55
C ASN A 786 11.86 -3.56 -27.05
N LEU A 787 12.51 -4.10 -26.01
CA LEU A 787 13.58 -3.41 -25.29
C LEU A 787 14.93 -3.54 -26.00
N ASP A 788 15.70 -2.44 -26.00
CA ASP A 788 17.08 -2.43 -26.51
C ASP A 788 17.98 -3.32 -25.61
N PRO A 789 18.77 -4.23 -26.16
CA PRO A 789 19.74 -5.03 -25.42
C PRO A 789 20.73 -4.21 -24.59
N ALA A 790 21.16 -3.04 -25.07
CA ALA A 790 22.04 -2.14 -24.33
C ALA A 790 21.34 -1.58 -23.09
N TRP A 791 20.08 -1.18 -23.22
CA TRP A 791 19.27 -0.73 -22.10
C TRP A 791 19.04 -1.85 -21.05
N ILE A 792 18.86 -3.11 -21.51
CA ILE A 792 18.73 -4.27 -20.60
C ILE A 792 20.00 -4.48 -19.78
N ALA A 793 21.17 -4.37 -20.42
CA ALA A 793 22.46 -4.52 -19.77
C ALA A 793 22.77 -3.42 -18.73
N GLY A 794 22.01 -2.33 -18.73
CA GLY A 794 22.22 -1.19 -17.84
C GLY A 794 23.33 -0.24 -18.31
N ASN A 795 23.62 -0.23 -19.63
CA ASN A 795 24.61 0.65 -20.26
C ASN A 795 23.94 1.88 -20.86
#